data_1c6ba1203d303e3b6fba0e5a655b73fe
#
_entry.id   1c6ba1203d303e3b6fba0e5a655b73fe
#
_cell.length_a   1.000
_cell.length_b   1.000
_cell.length_c   1.000
_cell.angle_alpha   90.00
_cell.angle_beta   90.00
_cell.angle_gamma   90.00
#
_symmetry.space_group_name_H-M   'P 1'
#
loop_
_entity.id
_entity.type
_entity.pdbx_description
1 polymer ?
#
loop_
_entity_poly.entity_id
_entity_poly.type
_entity_poly.pdbx_seq_one_letter_code
_entity_poly.pdbx_strand_id
1 'polypeptide(L)'
;ALNIEGGCNVQYALNPNSFEYCVIEVNPRVSRSSALASKATGYPIAKLAAKIALGYTLDEIKNAVTGKTYASYEPTLDYVVCKIPKWPFDKFVDASRKLGTQMKATGEVMSICNNFEGALMKALRSLEQNVFYLHLDAFTKLTHDELKQKLKDVDDQRIFAVAESLRKGITEQEIHEITKIDVWFIDKIKHLVEMEERIKTEELTVDLLKQAKRLQFPDRVIAELTGKTEQEIHQMRKENNIVAAYKVVDTCAAEFDAQTPYYYSIQGGVNEVEPQREKKKIMVLGSGPIRIGQGIEFDYCSVHCVWALKAAGYDTIIVNNNPETVSTDFDIADRLYFEPLTAEDVESIVDIEKPDGAIVQFGGQTAIKLTKALTDMGVKILGTDADDVDAAEDRERFDEILEKCHIDRPRGSTVFTTEEAIEVANKLGYPVLVRPSYVLGGAGMEIALNDGDIKKFMKIINRQYQEHPILIDKYLSGKEVEVDAVCDGHGILIPGIMEHVERAGVHSGDSISVYPPQKIKQEIKDVIVDYTKRLAKALHVVGLINIQFIVYEDQVYVIEVNPRSSRTIPYISKVTDIPIVAIATKAIMGHTIEEQGYSYGIVPEKETIAVKMPVFSFEKIKGAEISLGPEMKSTGEVLGISKNLDEAIYKAFMGTGIQLPKRKNIICTIKDSSKEEFLPIAKQYYMFGYDLYATEGTYKFLKEHDVPVHFVNRICEKTNTIFDLMFTDTVDLVIDIPTRNDNLKDGFLIRRFAVEAGIPIYTSLDTAKALIDSLEKRKQGVPSLIDITKLRYHKIIIMTDADVDGAHISTLLLTLKRTM
;
A
#
# COMPACT_ATOMS: atom_id res chain seq x y z
N ALA A 1 -16.26 33.35 13.39
CA ALA A 1 -15.60 33.44 14.70
C ALA A 1 -14.11 33.05 14.61
N LEU A 2 -13.77 32.07 13.78
CA LEU A 2 -12.38 31.57 13.60
C LEU A 2 -11.62 32.23 12.44
N ASN A 3 -12.27 33.12 11.69
CA ASN A 3 -11.71 33.80 10.51
C ASN A 3 -11.02 32.82 9.55
N ILE A 4 -11.71 31.70 9.21
CA ILE A 4 -11.18 30.68 8.31
C ILE A 4 -11.23 31.21 6.88
N GLU A 5 -10.08 31.25 6.23
CA GLU A 5 -9.91 31.52 4.81
C GLU A 5 -9.45 30.22 4.11
N GLY A 6 -10.32 29.61 3.33
CA GLY A 6 -10.08 28.35 2.65
C GLY A 6 -11.03 27.23 3.11
N GLY A 7 -10.53 26.00 3.22
CA GLY A 7 -11.32 24.86 3.64
C GLY A 7 -11.34 24.64 5.14
N CYS A 8 -12.46 24.15 5.67
CA CYS A 8 -12.50 23.59 7.02
C CYS A 8 -13.35 22.33 7.06
N ASN A 9 -13.06 21.49 8.05
CA ASN A 9 -13.82 20.30 8.39
C ASN A 9 -14.47 20.50 9.76
N VAL A 10 -15.77 20.23 9.86
CA VAL A 10 -16.52 20.31 11.12
C VAL A 10 -17.21 18.99 11.36
N GLN A 11 -17.01 18.41 12.54
CA GLN A 11 -17.74 17.23 13.00
C GLN A 11 -18.85 17.61 13.97
N TYR A 12 -20.03 17.06 13.70
CA TYR A 12 -21.23 17.28 14.53
C TYR A 12 -21.72 15.96 15.12
N ALA A 13 -22.29 16.02 16.30
CA ALA A 13 -23.18 15.00 16.84
C ALA A 13 -24.62 15.53 16.78
N LEU A 14 -25.49 14.81 16.09
CA LEU A 14 -26.92 15.10 15.96
C LEU A 14 -27.70 14.16 16.85
N ASN A 15 -28.67 14.71 17.62
CA ASN A 15 -29.62 13.90 18.37
C ASN A 15 -30.55 13.17 17.37
N PRO A 16 -30.66 11.83 17.40
CA PRO A 16 -31.51 11.10 16.44
C PRO A 16 -33.00 11.40 16.59
N ASN A 17 -33.44 11.96 17.73
CA ASN A 17 -34.86 12.23 18.05
C ASN A 17 -35.26 13.73 18.01
N SER A 18 -34.27 14.62 17.71
CA SER A 18 -34.56 16.07 17.66
C SER A 18 -33.50 16.76 16.76
N PHE A 19 -33.72 18.08 16.51
CA PHE A 19 -32.71 18.90 15.78
C PHE A 19 -31.61 19.46 16.71
N GLU A 20 -31.49 18.93 17.93
CA GLU A 20 -30.36 19.30 18.81
C GLU A 20 -29.07 18.70 18.27
N TYR A 21 -28.06 19.53 18.16
CA TYR A 21 -26.71 19.11 17.75
C TYR A 21 -25.64 19.78 18.57
N CYS A 22 -24.49 19.14 18.64
CA CYS A 22 -23.29 19.76 19.19
C CYS A 22 -22.09 19.59 18.24
N VAL A 23 -21.21 20.56 18.26
CA VAL A 23 -19.94 20.51 17.54
C VAL A 23 -18.99 19.65 18.35
N ILE A 24 -18.43 18.62 17.74
CA ILE A 24 -17.42 17.76 18.36
C ILE A 24 -16.04 18.38 18.12
N GLU A 25 -15.75 18.74 16.85
CA GLU A 25 -14.41 19.18 16.44
C GLU A 25 -14.51 20.11 15.24
N VAL A 26 -13.63 21.11 15.19
CA VAL A 26 -13.43 21.98 14.03
C VAL A 26 -11.96 21.93 13.63
N ASN A 27 -11.70 21.54 12.39
CA ASN A 27 -10.37 21.54 11.79
C ASN A 27 -10.30 22.65 10.73
N PRO A 28 -9.60 23.78 10.98
CA PRO A 28 -9.47 24.90 10.03
C PRO A 28 -8.44 24.55 8.92
N ARG A 29 -8.63 23.47 8.26
CA ARG A 29 -7.80 22.91 7.20
C ARG A 29 -8.58 21.94 6.34
N VAL A 30 -8.05 21.56 5.18
CA VAL A 30 -8.55 20.39 4.44
C VAL A 30 -8.24 19.12 5.24
N SER A 31 -9.11 18.11 5.10
CA SER A 31 -9.00 16.82 5.78
C SER A 31 -9.09 15.67 4.76
N ARG A 32 -8.92 14.43 5.21
CA ARG A 32 -9.17 13.26 4.36
C ARG A 32 -10.58 13.24 3.79
N SER A 33 -11.57 13.63 4.59
CA SER A 33 -12.96 13.75 4.13
C SER A 33 -13.13 14.82 3.05
N SER A 34 -12.27 15.83 2.97
CA SER A 34 -12.29 16.82 1.90
C SER A 34 -11.93 16.22 0.53
N ALA A 35 -11.00 15.26 0.49
CA ALA A 35 -10.67 14.52 -0.73
C ALA A 35 -11.87 13.71 -1.22
N LEU A 36 -12.51 12.95 -0.32
CA LEU A 36 -13.74 12.20 -0.62
C LEU A 36 -14.87 13.14 -1.09
N ALA A 37 -15.14 14.22 -0.34
CA ALA A 37 -16.20 15.17 -0.67
C ALA A 37 -15.95 15.84 -2.02
N SER A 38 -14.70 16.17 -2.35
CA SER A 38 -14.34 16.74 -3.66
C SER A 38 -14.70 15.82 -4.82
N LYS A 39 -14.44 14.52 -4.67
CA LYS A 39 -14.71 13.52 -5.72
C LYS A 39 -16.16 13.08 -5.75
N ALA A 40 -16.79 13.00 -4.57
CA ALA A 40 -18.21 12.70 -4.44
C ALA A 40 -19.12 13.78 -5.07
N THR A 41 -18.65 15.02 -5.13
CA THR A 41 -19.42 16.16 -5.64
C THR A 41 -18.85 16.75 -6.93
N GLY A 42 -17.67 16.30 -7.38
CA GLY A 42 -16.93 16.94 -8.48
C GLY A 42 -16.37 18.33 -8.10
N TYR A 43 -16.58 18.81 -6.87
CA TYR A 43 -16.20 20.15 -6.41
C TYR A 43 -14.77 20.13 -5.82
N PRO A 44 -13.75 20.70 -6.50
CA PRO A 44 -12.34 20.53 -6.14
C PRO A 44 -11.94 21.42 -4.95
N ILE A 45 -12.28 21.03 -3.73
CA ILE A 45 -12.14 21.80 -2.49
C ILE A 45 -10.71 22.34 -2.31
N ALA A 46 -9.67 21.51 -2.50
CA ALA A 46 -8.28 21.95 -2.31
C ALA A 46 -7.85 23.04 -3.30
N LYS A 47 -8.27 22.90 -4.58
CA LYS A 47 -8.00 23.91 -5.63
C LYS A 47 -8.69 25.23 -5.34
N LEU A 48 -9.90 25.18 -4.82
CA LEU A 48 -10.65 26.36 -4.41
C LEU A 48 -10.04 27.02 -3.18
N ALA A 49 -9.69 26.23 -2.16
CA ALA A 49 -8.99 26.71 -0.97
C ALA A 49 -7.67 27.44 -1.32
N ALA A 50 -6.92 26.92 -2.29
CA ALA A 50 -5.70 27.56 -2.78
C ALA A 50 -5.99 28.92 -3.45
N LYS A 51 -7.06 29.02 -4.25
CA LYS A 51 -7.47 30.31 -4.86
C LYS A 51 -7.93 31.32 -3.82
N ILE A 52 -8.69 30.88 -2.79
CA ILE A 52 -9.11 31.73 -1.68
C ILE A 52 -7.89 32.26 -0.93
N ALA A 53 -6.89 31.43 -0.66
CA ALA A 53 -5.63 31.83 -0.04
C ALA A 53 -4.83 32.86 -0.88
N LEU A 54 -5.11 32.97 -2.18
CA LEU A 54 -4.56 34.01 -3.06
C LEU A 54 -5.42 35.29 -3.10
N GLY A 55 -6.53 35.33 -2.36
CA GLY A 55 -7.38 36.50 -2.22
C GLY A 55 -8.65 36.51 -3.08
N TYR A 56 -8.95 35.42 -3.81
CA TYR A 56 -10.22 35.31 -4.55
C TYR A 56 -11.36 34.99 -3.59
N THR A 57 -12.55 35.51 -3.89
CA THR A 57 -13.78 35.19 -3.17
C THR A 57 -14.59 34.10 -3.89
N LEU A 58 -15.54 33.45 -3.22
CA LEU A 58 -16.33 32.36 -3.80
C LEU A 58 -17.18 32.78 -4.99
N ASP A 59 -17.56 34.04 -5.06
CA ASP A 59 -18.32 34.65 -6.15
C ASP A 59 -17.44 35.11 -7.33
N GLU A 60 -16.13 35.11 -7.18
CA GLU A 60 -15.16 35.35 -8.26
C GLU A 60 -14.66 34.05 -8.90
N ILE A 61 -14.70 32.94 -8.13
CA ILE A 61 -14.21 31.64 -8.59
C ILE A 61 -15.34 30.90 -9.31
N LYS A 62 -15.14 30.54 -10.58
CA LYS A 62 -16.09 29.70 -11.31
C LYS A 62 -16.15 28.29 -10.76
N ASN A 63 -17.37 27.75 -10.68
CA ASN A 63 -17.62 26.37 -10.29
C ASN A 63 -17.14 25.42 -11.40
N ALA A 64 -16.25 24.49 -11.05
CA ALA A 64 -15.67 23.54 -12.00
C ALA A 64 -16.70 22.53 -12.55
N VAL A 65 -17.75 22.22 -11.78
CA VAL A 65 -18.79 21.24 -12.17
C VAL A 65 -19.71 21.79 -13.26
N THR A 66 -20.11 23.07 -13.14
CA THR A 66 -21.08 23.67 -14.05
C THR A 66 -20.41 24.48 -15.18
N GLY A 67 -19.20 24.97 -14.94
CA GLY A 67 -18.51 25.91 -15.84
C GLY A 67 -19.20 27.27 -16.00
N LYS A 68 -20.45 27.40 -15.51
CA LYS A 68 -21.33 28.57 -15.69
C LYS A 68 -21.63 29.31 -14.40
N THR A 69 -21.74 28.62 -13.28
CA THR A 69 -22.00 29.18 -11.94
C THR A 69 -20.70 29.53 -11.22
N TYR A 70 -20.82 29.99 -9.97
CA TYR A 70 -19.69 30.33 -9.09
C TYR A 70 -19.50 29.30 -7.97
N ALA A 71 -18.36 29.37 -7.28
CA ALA A 71 -18.00 28.42 -6.23
C ALA A 71 -18.92 28.45 -5.00
N SER A 72 -19.74 29.46 -4.84
CA SER A 72 -20.79 29.57 -3.81
C SER A 72 -22.03 28.69 -4.09
N TYR A 73 -22.13 28.05 -5.27
CA TYR A 73 -23.26 27.17 -5.59
C TYR A 73 -23.22 25.88 -4.77
N GLU A 74 -24.33 25.56 -4.09
CA GLU A 74 -24.45 24.36 -3.25
C GLU A 74 -24.71 23.12 -4.11
N PRO A 75 -23.99 21.99 -3.86
CA PRO A 75 -24.23 20.73 -4.54
C PRO A 75 -25.59 20.12 -4.19
N THR A 76 -26.32 19.63 -5.19
CA THR A 76 -27.55 18.85 -5.03
C THR A 76 -27.31 17.42 -5.54
N LEU A 77 -27.52 16.42 -4.68
CA LEU A 77 -27.16 15.02 -4.95
C LEU A 77 -28.44 14.18 -5.12
N ASP A 78 -28.47 13.30 -6.15
CA ASP A 78 -29.50 12.29 -6.38
C ASP A 78 -28.94 10.85 -6.37
N TYR A 79 -27.73 10.67 -5.85
CA TYR A 79 -27.02 9.39 -5.72
C TYR A 79 -26.47 9.22 -4.30
N VAL A 80 -26.05 7.99 -3.99
CA VAL A 80 -25.46 7.60 -2.70
C VAL A 80 -23.97 7.34 -2.89
N VAL A 81 -23.17 7.95 -2.01
CA VAL A 81 -21.74 7.68 -1.92
C VAL A 81 -21.44 6.88 -0.66
N CYS A 82 -20.83 5.71 -0.82
CA CYS A 82 -20.41 4.86 0.28
C CYS A 82 -18.88 4.83 0.37
N LYS A 83 -18.36 5.06 1.57
CA LYS A 83 -16.95 4.93 1.90
C LYS A 83 -16.72 3.82 2.90
N ILE A 84 -15.76 2.92 2.63
CA ILE A 84 -15.31 1.92 3.60
C ILE A 84 -13.80 2.06 3.79
N PRO A 85 -13.32 2.16 5.05
CA PRO A 85 -11.88 2.15 5.34
C PRO A 85 -11.24 0.78 5.05
N LYS A 86 -9.99 0.79 4.60
CA LYS A 86 -9.14 -0.40 4.49
C LYS A 86 -8.25 -0.48 5.72
N TRP A 87 -8.41 -1.54 6.52
CA TRP A 87 -7.58 -1.80 7.69
C TRP A 87 -6.51 -2.86 7.37
N PRO A 88 -5.32 -2.78 7.98
CA PRO A 88 -4.21 -3.70 7.69
C PRO A 88 -4.24 -4.97 8.56
N PHE A 89 -5.44 -5.45 8.96
CA PHE A 89 -5.57 -6.64 9.81
C PHE A 89 -5.33 -7.96 9.06
N ASP A 90 -5.27 -7.92 7.74
CA ASP A 90 -4.79 -9.00 6.89
C ASP A 90 -3.28 -9.21 7.03
N LYS A 91 -2.52 -8.13 7.32
CA LYS A 91 -1.07 -8.16 7.56
C LYS A 91 -0.72 -8.38 9.03
N PHE A 92 -1.46 -7.78 9.94
CA PHE A 92 -1.25 -7.88 11.38
C PHE A 92 -2.32 -8.77 12.03
N VAL A 93 -2.24 -10.07 11.76
CA VAL A 93 -3.27 -11.07 12.16
C VAL A 93 -3.46 -11.12 13.69
N ASP A 94 -2.37 -10.96 14.46
CA ASP A 94 -2.40 -10.98 15.93
C ASP A 94 -2.75 -9.61 16.55
N ALA A 95 -2.93 -8.58 15.73
CA ALA A 95 -3.25 -7.24 16.21
C ALA A 95 -4.70 -7.13 16.70
N SER A 96 -4.93 -6.23 17.66
CA SER A 96 -6.27 -5.92 18.13
C SER A 96 -7.11 -5.27 17.02
N ARG A 97 -8.18 -5.97 16.58
CA ARG A 97 -9.16 -5.47 15.60
C ARG A 97 -10.11 -4.42 16.16
N LYS A 98 -10.13 -4.19 17.48
CA LYS A 98 -11.02 -3.23 18.13
C LYS A 98 -10.81 -1.83 17.58
N LEU A 99 -11.84 -1.22 17.04
CA LEU A 99 -11.87 0.16 16.57
C LEU A 99 -12.18 1.12 17.72
N GLY A 100 -11.70 2.36 17.60
CA GLY A 100 -11.87 3.40 18.61
C GLY A 100 -11.51 4.77 18.04
N THR A 101 -11.12 5.70 18.90
CA THR A 101 -10.78 7.08 18.53
C THR A 101 -9.46 7.19 17.76
N GLN A 102 -8.55 6.23 17.94
CA GLN A 102 -7.30 6.20 17.20
C GLN A 102 -7.52 5.58 15.81
N MET A 103 -7.09 6.28 14.76
CA MET A 103 -7.19 5.80 13.38
C MET A 103 -6.23 4.63 13.14
N LYS A 104 -6.78 3.51 12.60
CA LYS A 104 -6.01 2.30 12.25
C LYS A 104 -6.01 2.02 10.75
N ALA A 105 -6.87 2.68 9.97
CA ALA A 105 -6.97 2.47 8.54
C ALA A 105 -5.70 2.94 7.80
N THR A 106 -5.31 2.20 6.76
CA THR A 106 -4.21 2.55 5.86
C THR A 106 -4.68 3.24 4.59
N GLY A 107 -5.93 3.04 4.21
CA GLY A 107 -6.57 3.64 3.04
C GLY A 107 -8.08 3.50 3.11
N GLU A 108 -8.75 3.87 2.03
CA GLU A 108 -10.19 3.79 1.92
C GLU A 108 -10.63 3.56 0.47
N VAL A 109 -11.85 3.08 0.30
CA VAL A 109 -12.52 2.99 -0.99
C VAL A 109 -13.76 3.88 -0.99
N MET A 110 -14.10 4.39 -2.17
CA MET A 110 -15.34 5.10 -2.44
C MET A 110 -16.11 4.39 -3.56
N SER A 111 -17.40 4.26 -3.39
CA SER A 111 -18.32 3.78 -4.41
C SER A 111 -19.52 4.70 -4.54
N ILE A 112 -20.11 4.75 -5.71
CA ILE A 112 -21.29 5.55 -5.99
C ILE A 112 -22.36 4.66 -6.64
N CYS A 113 -23.61 4.82 -6.22
CA CYS A 113 -24.75 4.15 -6.82
C CYS A 113 -26.01 4.99 -6.60
N ASN A 114 -27.11 4.67 -7.29
CA ASN A 114 -28.41 5.33 -7.09
C ASN A 114 -29.20 4.80 -5.87
N ASN A 115 -28.66 3.84 -5.13
CA ASN A 115 -29.23 3.31 -3.90
C ASN A 115 -28.10 2.91 -2.92
N PHE A 116 -28.45 2.84 -1.62
CA PHE A 116 -27.50 2.54 -0.55
C PHE A 116 -26.95 1.11 -0.66
N GLU A 117 -27.83 0.14 -0.91
CA GLU A 117 -27.47 -1.28 -1.00
C GLU A 117 -26.42 -1.51 -2.10
N GLY A 118 -26.64 -0.92 -3.27
CA GLY A 118 -25.71 -1.01 -4.39
C GLY A 118 -24.38 -0.31 -4.12
N ALA A 119 -24.40 0.87 -3.50
CA ALA A 119 -23.19 1.57 -3.10
C ALA A 119 -22.38 0.74 -2.09
N LEU A 120 -23.04 0.15 -1.08
CA LEU A 120 -22.39 -0.72 -0.10
C LEU A 120 -21.77 -1.97 -0.75
N MET A 121 -22.47 -2.65 -1.64
CA MET A 121 -21.99 -3.84 -2.34
C MET A 121 -20.81 -3.55 -3.24
N LYS A 122 -20.79 -2.42 -3.94
CA LYS A 122 -19.62 -1.97 -4.71
C LYS A 122 -18.42 -1.66 -3.81
N ALA A 123 -18.65 -0.96 -2.69
CA ALA A 123 -17.59 -0.64 -1.74
C ALA A 123 -16.94 -1.90 -1.16
N LEU A 124 -17.72 -2.94 -0.83
CA LEU A 124 -17.21 -4.22 -0.36
C LEU A 124 -16.25 -4.87 -1.39
N ARG A 125 -16.69 -4.95 -2.65
CA ARG A 125 -15.84 -5.51 -3.73
C ARG A 125 -14.56 -4.70 -3.95
N SER A 126 -14.64 -3.39 -3.74
CA SER A 126 -13.49 -2.47 -3.91
C SER A 126 -12.41 -2.64 -2.83
N LEU A 127 -12.69 -3.26 -1.68
CA LEU A 127 -11.70 -3.50 -0.62
C LEU A 127 -10.62 -4.52 -0.97
N GLU A 128 -10.82 -5.31 -2.02
CA GLU A 128 -9.87 -6.37 -2.44
C GLU A 128 -9.50 -7.35 -1.30
N GLN A 129 -10.52 -7.83 -0.60
CA GLN A 129 -10.40 -8.81 0.49
C GLN A 129 -10.99 -10.19 0.13
N ASN A 130 -11.26 -10.45 -1.15
CA ASN A 130 -12.01 -11.61 -1.63
C ASN A 130 -13.41 -11.75 -0.99
N VAL A 131 -14.01 -10.63 -0.62
CA VAL A 131 -15.36 -10.55 -0.10
C VAL A 131 -16.22 -9.80 -1.11
N PHE A 132 -17.26 -10.47 -1.64
CA PHE A 132 -18.07 -9.95 -2.74
C PHE A 132 -19.48 -9.56 -2.30
N TYR A 133 -19.92 -9.99 -1.11
CA TYR A 133 -21.19 -9.64 -0.47
C TYR A 133 -21.07 -9.72 1.06
N LEU A 134 -22.13 -9.44 1.80
CA LEU A 134 -22.10 -9.38 3.26
C LEU A 134 -22.09 -10.78 3.92
N HIS A 135 -21.08 -11.59 3.58
CA HIS A 135 -20.91 -12.95 4.07
C HIS A 135 -19.48 -13.22 4.52
N LEU A 136 -19.32 -13.95 5.64
CA LEU A 136 -18.07 -14.53 6.09
C LEU A 136 -18.33 -15.95 6.60
N ASP A 137 -17.66 -16.95 6.02
CA ASP A 137 -17.80 -18.36 6.40
C ASP A 137 -17.60 -18.62 7.90
N ALA A 138 -16.70 -17.86 8.52
CA ALA A 138 -16.41 -17.98 9.95
C ALA A 138 -17.64 -17.68 10.84
N PHE A 139 -18.63 -16.92 10.34
CA PHE A 139 -19.81 -16.51 11.13
C PHE A 139 -20.99 -17.47 10.97
N THR A 140 -21.01 -18.28 9.91
CA THR A 140 -22.11 -19.21 9.64
C THR A 140 -22.36 -20.22 10.75
N LYS A 141 -21.30 -20.62 11.46
CA LYS A 141 -21.36 -21.61 12.55
C LYS A 141 -21.63 -21.01 13.93
N LEU A 142 -21.67 -19.67 14.05
CA LEU A 142 -21.89 -19.01 15.33
C LEU A 142 -23.34 -19.20 15.79
N THR A 143 -23.53 -19.42 17.08
CA THR A 143 -24.84 -19.44 17.74
C THR A 143 -25.41 -18.01 17.87
N HIS A 144 -26.70 -17.88 18.22
CA HIS A 144 -27.33 -16.58 18.49
C HIS A 144 -26.59 -15.80 19.59
N ASP A 145 -26.17 -16.47 20.66
CA ASP A 145 -25.48 -15.80 21.78
C ASP A 145 -24.07 -15.34 21.39
N GLU A 146 -23.37 -16.14 20.61
CA GLU A 146 -22.06 -15.74 20.06
C GLU A 146 -22.17 -14.58 19.08
N LEU A 147 -23.19 -14.56 18.22
CA LEU A 147 -23.48 -13.43 17.34
C LEU A 147 -23.84 -12.15 18.12
N LYS A 148 -24.68 -12.25 19.17
CA LYS A 148 -24.96 -11.12 20.05
C LYS A 148 -23.71 -10.59 20.75
N GLN A 149 -22.79 -11.47 21.13
CA GLN A 149 -21.50 -11.03 21.65
C GLN A 149 -20.67 -10.35 20.55
N LYS A 150 -20.62 -10.92 19.33
CA LYS A 150 -19.89 -10.34 18.20
C LYS A 150 -20.45 -8.97 17.79
N LEU A 151 -21.75 -8.75 17.89
CA LEU A 151 -22.38 -7.44 17.65
C LEU A 151 -21.91 -6.35 18.63
N LYS A 152 -21.50 -6.72 19.86
CA LYS A 152 -20.93 -5.78 20.85
C LYS A 152 -19.51 -5.37 20.50
N ASP A 153 -18.77 -6.20 19.75
CA ASP A 153 -17.41 -5.91 19.34
C ASP A 153 -17.43 -4.81 18.27
N VAL A 154 -16.78 -3.70 18.55
CA VAL A 154 -16.63 -2.61 17.58
C VAL A 154 -15.35 -2.87 16.79
N ASP A 155 -15.47 -3.66 15.72
CA ASP A 155 -14.38 -4.05 14.84
C ASP A 155 -14.76 -3.94 13.34
N ASP A 156 -13.82 -4.21 12.46
CA ASP A 156 -14.00 -4.16 11.01
C ASP A 156 -14.91 -5.25 10.44
N GLN A 157 -15.24 -6.28 11.23
CA GLN A 157 -16.12 -7.38 10.85
C GLN A 157 -17.57 -7.21 11.34
N ARG A 158 -17.86 -6.16 12.10
CA ARG A 158 -19.18 -5.95 12.73
C ARG A 158 -20.33 -5.90 11.71
N ILE A 159 -20.11 -5.32 10.52
CA ILE A 159 -21.13 -5.26 9.46
C ILE A 159 -21.56 -6.67 8.99
N PHE A 160 -20.63 -7.62 8.92
CA PHE A 160 -20.90 -9.01 8.59
C PHE A 160 -21.64 -9.72 9.72
N ALA A 161 -21.34 -9.38 10.98
CA ALA A 161 -22.09 -9.89 12.13
C ALA A 161 -23.54 -9.41 12.12
N VAL A 162 -23.81 -8.16 11.70
CA VAL A 162 -25.17 -7.64 11.50
C VAL A 162 -25.91 -8.47 10.43
N ALA A 163 -25.31 -8.69 9.28
CA ALA A 163 -25.93 -9.46 8.19
C ALA A 163 -26.20 -10.91 8.61
N GLU A 164 -25.24 -11.58 9.27
CA GLU A 164 -25.44 -12.95 9.74
C GLU A 164 -26.49 -13.06 10.84
N SER A 165 -26.58 -12.07 11.72
CA SER A 165 -27.63 -11.99 12.74
C SER A 165 -29.03 -11.92 12.11
N LEU A 166 -29.17 -11.12 11.05
CA LEU A 166 -30.42 -11.03 10.29
C LEU A 166 -30.78 -12.35 9.58
N ARG A 167 -29.80 -13.05 8.97
CA ARG A 167 -29.99 -14.40 8.37
C ARG A 167 -30.52 -15.41 9.39
N LYS A 168 -30.09 -15.28 10.65
CA LYS A 168 -30.51 -16.16 11.75
C LYS A 168 -31.76 -15.67 12.49
N GLY A 169 -32.44 -14.62 12.01
CA GLY A 169 -33.71 -14.14 12.53
C GLY A 169 -33.61 -13.27 13.77
N ILE A 170 -32.45 -12.74 14.13
CA ILE A 170 -32.32 -11.67 15.14
C ILE A 170 -32.96 -10.41 14.57
N THR A 171 -33.83 -9.75 15.32
CA THR A 171 -34.60 -8.60 14.80
C THR A 171 -33.75 -7.34 14.68
N GLU A 172 -34.14 -6.43 13.78
CA GLU A 172 -33.50 -5.12 13.58
C GLU A 172 -33.46 -4.32 14.88
N GLN A 173 -34.54 -4.38 15.64
CA GLN A 173 -34.64 -3.67 16.92
C GLN A 173 -33.64 -4.22 17.94
N GLU A 174 -33.49 -5.54 18.03
CA GLU A 174 -32.50 -6.16 18.93
C GLU A 174 -31.07 -5.85 18.52
N ILE A 175 -30.77 -5.87 17.21
CA ILE A 175 -29.47 -5.46 16.68
C ILE A 175 -29.18 -3.98 17.00
N HIS A 176 -30.20 -3.10 16.82
CA HIS A 176 -30.09 -1.69 17.18
C HIS A 176 -29.81 -1.50 18.67
N GLU A 177 -30.51 -2.20 19.54
CA GLU A 177 -30.33 -2.12 21.00
C GLU A 177 -28.90 -2.50 21.43
N ILE A 178 -28.30 -3.50 20.77
CA ILE A 178 -26.95 -3.95 21.06
C ILE A 178 -25.90 -3.00 20.47
N THR A 179 -26.08 -2.59 19.22
CA THR A 179 -25.05 -1.92 18.41
C THR A 179 -25.14 -0.40 18.44
N LYS A 180 -26.34 0.13 18.69
CA LYS A 180 -26.74 1.54 18.52
C LYS A 180 -26.60 2.04 17.06
N ILE A 181 -26.46 1.14 16.08
CA ILE A 181 -26.57 1.48 14.66
C ILE A 181 -28.01 1.86 14.38
N ASP A 182 -28.24 2.94 13.63
CA ASP A 182 -29.58 3.38 13.25
C ASP A 182 -30.33 2.27 12.51
N VAL A 183 -31.62 2.08 12.85
CA VAL A 183 -32.46 1.03 12.27
C VAL A 183 -32.55 1.14 10.75
N TRP A 184 -32.51 2.35 10.20
CA TRP A 184 -32.48 2.56 8.75
C TRP A 184 -31.35 1.81 8.05
N PHE A 185 -30.11 1.87 8.59
CA PHE A 185 -28.99 1.13 8.01
C PHE A 185 -29.14 -0.38 8.17
N ILE A 186 -29.70 -0.83 9.30
CA ILE A 186 -29.95 -2.26 9.55
C ILE A 186 -31.01 -2.77 8.57
N ASP A 187 -32.07 -2.00 8.31
CA ASP A 187 -33.13 -2.31 7.32
C ASP A 187 -32.51 -2.46 5.91
N LYS A 188 -31.58 -1.59 5.51
CA LYS A 188 -30.89 -1.70 4.21
C LYS A 188 -30.04 -2.96 4.09
N ILE A 189 -29.39 -3.37 5.18
CA ILE A 189 -28.64 -4.64 5.22
C ILE A 189 -29.62 -5.83 5.17
N LYS A 190 -30.77 -5.73 5.85
CA LYS A 190 -31.81 -6.75 5.79
C LYS A 190 -32.34 -6.94 4.37
N HIS A 191 -32.57 -5.88 3.63
CA HIS A 191 -33.00 -5.96 2.23
C HIS A 191 -32.00 -6.72 1.36
N LEU A 192 -30.68 -6.57 1.60
CA LEU A 192 -29.65 -7.40 0.95
C LEU A 192 -29.73 -8.87 1.35
N VAL A 193 -29.96 -9.17 2.64
CA VAL A 193 -30.11 -10.54 3.14
C VAL A 193 -31.38 -11.19 2.59
N GLU A 194 -32.48 -10.47 2.51
CA GLU A 194 -33.75 -10.96 1.90
C GLU A 194 -33.57 -11.26 0.40
N MET A 195 -32.84 -10.40 -0.34
CA MET A 195 -32.52 -10.66 -1.75
C MET A 195 -31.64 -11.91 -1.91
N GLU A 196 -30.64 -12.07 -1.04
CA GLU A 196 -29.80 -13.28 -1.02
C GLU A 196 -30.63 -14.55 -0.82
N GLU A 197 -31.57 -14.55 0.13
CA GLU A 197 -32.44 -15.67 0.40
C GLU A 197 -33.37 -15.99 -0.79
N ARG A 198 -33.87 -14.95 -1.45
CA ARG A 198 -34.68 -15.11 -2.67
C ARG A 198 -33.86 -15.75 -3.80
N ILE A 199 -32.62 -15.31 -4.01
CA ILE A 199 -31.72 -15.90 -5.02
C ILE A 199 -31.43 -17.39 -4.73
N LYS A 200 -31.34 -17.77 -3.46
CA LYS A 200 -31.09 -19.17 -3.02
C LYS A 200 -32.32 -20.06 -3.20
N THR A 201 -33.52 -19.53 -2.95
CA THR A 201 -34.74 -20.36 -2.77
C THR A 201 -35.70 -20.27 -3.95
N GLU A 202 -35.75 -19.16 -4.68
CA GLU A 202 -36.59 -18.98 -5.85
C GLU A 202 -35.91 -19.46 -7.14
N GLU A 203 -36.70 -19.82 -8.15
CA GLU A 203 -36.15 -20.04 -9.50
C GLU A 203 -35.55 -18.73 -10.05
N LEU A 204 -34.33 -18.78 -10.55
CA LEU A 204 -33.66 -17.62 -11.10
C LEU A 204 -34.31 -17.20 -12.43
N THR A 205 -35.32 -16.37 -12.35
CA THR A 205 -35.95 -15.72 -13.50
C THR A 205 -35.18 -14.48 -13.96
N VAL A 206 -35.45 -14.02 -15.19
CA VAL A 206 -34.87 -12.77 -15.70
C VAL A 206 -35.21 -11.57 -14.81
N ASP A 207 -36.43 -11.55 -14.24
CA ASP A 207 -36.84 -10.48 -13.35
C ASP A 207 -36.13 -10.52 -12.00
N LEU A 208 -35.93 -11.71 -11.43
CA LEU A 208 -35.16 -11.85 -10.19
C LEU A 208 -33.69 -11.45 -10.44
N LEU A 209 -33.11 -11.87 -11.57
CA LEU A 209 -31.74 -11.46 -11.97
C LEU A 209 -31.63 -9.93 -12.09
N LYS A 210 -32.60 -9.27 -12.74
CA LYS A 210 -32.64 -7.78 -12.82
C LYS A 210 -32.70 -7.14 -11.44
N GLN A 211 -33.51 -7.66 -10.51
CA GLN A 211 -33.62 -7.15 -9.14
C GLN A 211 -32.31 -7.32 -8.39
N ALA A 212 -31.67 -8.50 -8.46
CA ALA A 212 -30.37 -8.76 -7.83
C ALA A 212 -29.29 -7.83 -8.39
N LYS A 213 -29.24 -7.62 -9.71
CA LYS A 213 -28.28 -6.72 -10.34
C LYS A 213 -28.50 -5.26 -9.92
N ARG A 214 -29.75 -4.80 -9.74
CA ARG A 214 -30.05 -3.45 -9.21
C ARG A 214 -29.47 -3.21 -7.82
N LEU A 215 -29.36 -4.25 -6.99
CA LEU A 215 -28.70 -4.22 -5.68
C LEU A 215 -27.21 -4.53 -5.79
N GLN A 216 -26.67 -4.62 -7.00
CA GLN A 216 -25.26 -4.83 -7.28
C GLN A 216 -24.68 -6.19 -6.82
N PHE A 217 -25.50 -7.26 -6.76
CA PHE A 217 -24.99 -8.62 -6.62
C PHE A 217 -24.18 -9.00 -7.86
N PRO A 218 -22.89 -9.37 -7.71
CA PRO A 218 -22.05 -9.76 -8.84
C PRO A 218 -22.45 -11.13 -9.37
N ASP A 219 -22.17 -11.40 -10.65
CA ASP A 219 -22.51 -12.67 -11.31
C ASP A 219 -21.94 -13.88 -10.55
N ARG A 220 -20.72 -13.76 -10.02
CA ARG A 220 -20.08 -14.76 -9.17
C ARG A 220 -20.92 -15.15 -7.94
N VAL A 221 -21.47 -14.17 -7.22
CA VAL A 221 -22.27 -14.43 -6.02
C VAL A 221 -23.60 -15.05 -6.39
N ILE A 222 -24.25 -14.58 -7.47
CA ILE A 222 -25.50 -15.17 -7.96
C ILE A 222 -25.28 -16.63 -8.38
N ALA A 223 -24.16 -16.92 -9.04
CA ALA A 223 -23.76 -18.26 -9.42
C ALA A 223 -23.59 -19.18 -8.18
N GLU A 224 -22.83 -18.71 -7.17
CA GLU A 224 -22.63 -19.43 -5.91
C GLU A 224 -23.98 -19.75 -5.21
N LEU A 225 -24.86 -18.76 -5.10
CA LEU A 225 -26.15 -18.90 -4.40
C LEU A 225 -27.14 -19.80 -5.14
N THR A 226 -27.06 -19.88 -6.48
CA THR A 226 -27.98 -20.68 -7.31
C THR A 226 -27.41 -22.05 -7.70
N GLY A 227 -26.12 -22.34 -7.38
CA GLY A 227 -25.42 -23.55 -7.81
C GLY A 227 -25.13 -23.60 -9.31
N LYS A 228 -25.15 -22.45 -9.98
CA LYS A 228 -24.79 -22.28 -11.40
C LYS A 228 -23.34 -21.85 -11.55
N THR A 229 -22.85 -21.84 -12.78
CA THR A 229 -21.55 -21.24 -13.10
C THR A 229 -21.66 -19.73 -13.33
N GLU A 230 -20.58 -19.00 -13.07
CA GLU A 230 -20.52 -17.56 -13.37
C GLU A 230 -20.77 -17.27 -14.85
N GLN A 231 -20.30 -18.14 -15.75
CA GLN A 231 -20.54 -18.04 -17.19
C GLN A 231 -22.04 -18.16 -17.55
N GLU A 232 -22.79 -19.05 -16.91
CA GLU A 232 -24.24 -19.16 -17.15
C GLU A 232 -24.97 -17.88 -16.75
N ILE A 233 -24.62 -17.29 -15.60
CA ILE A 233 -25.20 -16.01 -15.15
C ILE A 233 -24.83 -14.88 -16.11
N HIS A 234 -23.57 -14.79 -16.48
CA HIS A 234 -23.08 -13.82 -17.45
C HIS A 234 -23.80 -13.93 -18.81
N GLN A 235 -23.95 -15.14 -19.34
CA GLN A 235 -24.67 -15.39 -20.60
C GLN A 235 -26.14 -14.96 -20.46
N MET A 236 -26.84 -15.37 -19.39
CA MET A 236 -28.23 -15.00 -19.15
C MET A 236 -28.39 -13.47 -19.08
N ARG A 237 -27.44 -12.78 -18.45
CA ARG A 237 -27.41 -11.31 -18.37
C ARG A 237 -27.25 -10.67 -19.76
N LYS A 238 -26.30 -11.12 -20.56
CA LYS A 238 -26.05 -10.60 -21.92
C LYS A 238 -27.22 -10.86 -22.88
N GLU A 239 -27.81 -12.07 -22.88
CA GLU A 239 -28.95 -12.44 -23.74
C GLU A 239 -30.21 -11.62 -23.43
N ASN A 240 -30.37 -11.18 -22.16
CA ASN A 240 -31.52 -10.41 -21.72
C ASN A 240 -31.24 -8.89 -21.62
N ASN A 241 -30.11 -8.43 -22.18
CA ASN A 241 -29.67 -7.04 -22.19
C ASN A 241 -29.69 -6.41 -20.77
N ILE A 242 -29.26 -7.18 -19.76
CA ILE A 242 -29.06 -6.71 -18.39
C ILE A 242 -27.63 -6.16 -18.32
N VAL A 243 -27.47 -4.89 -18.66
CA VAL A 243 -26.19 -4.19 -18.75
C VAL A 243 -26.17 -2.99 -17.82
N ALA A 244 -24.95 -2.62 -17.41
CA ALA A 244 -24.77 -1.40 -16.63
C ALA A 244 -25.00 -0.16 -17.51
N ALA A 245 -25.59 0.87 -16.93
CA ALA A 245 -25.61 2.22 -17.48
C ALA A 245 -24.73 3.11 -16.61
N TYR A 246 -24.00 4.02 -17.23
CA TYR A 246 -23.11 4.94 -16.49
C TYR A 246 -23.72 6.32 -16.42
N LYS A 247 -23.68 6.88 -15.22
CA LYS A 247 -24.13 8.22 -14.89
C LYS A 247 -22.94 9.14 -14.62
N VAL A 248 -23.08 10.41 -14.99
CA VAL A 248 -22.14 11.47 -14.62
C VAL A 248 -22.38 11.84 -13.15
N VAL A 249 -21.33 12.14 -12.41
CA VAL A 249 -21.45 12.78 -11.10
C VAL A 249 -21.92 14.21 -11.31
N ASP A 250 -23.23 14.39 -11.24
CA ASP A 250 -23.93 15.68 -11.42
C ASP A 250 -24.44 16.19 -10.08
N THR A 251 -24.03 17.39 -9.70
CA THR A 251 -24.44 18.08 -8.47
C THR A 251 -25.13 19.41 -8.75
N CYS A 252 -25.64 19.60 -9.96
CA CYS A 252 -26.38 20.79 -10.35
C CYS A 252 -27.87 20.53 -10.65
N ALA A 253 -28.41 19.38 -10.24
CA ALA A 253 -29.82 18.98 -10.38
C ALA A 253 -30.33 19.08 -11.82
N ALA A 254 -29.48 18.80 -12.81
CA ALA A 254 -29.75 18.94 -14.25
C ALA A 254 -30.16 20.36 -14.71
N GLU A 255 -29.94 21.39 -13.90
CA GLU A 255 -30.10 22.78 -14.34
C GLU A 255 -29.03 23.20 -15.36
N PHE A 256 -27.87 22.58 -15.31
CA PHE A 256 -26.74 22.76 -16.22
C PHE A 256 -26.15 21.42 -16.59
N ASP A 257 -25.54 21.29 -17.75
CA ASP A 257 -24.76 20.13 -18.11
C ASP A 257 -23.53 20.03 -17.20
N ALA A 258 -23.41 18.93 -16.48
CA ALA A 258 -22.25 18.68 -15.60
C ALA A 258 -20.97 18.46 -16.43
N GLN A 259 -19.89 19.14 -16.05
CA GLN A 259 -18.58 19.08 -16.72
C GLN A 259 -17.56 18.31 -15.86
N THR A 260 -17.99 17.26 -15.17
CA THR A 260 -17.09 16.42 -14.37
C THR A 260 -16.55 15.25 -15.19
N PRO A 261 -15.31 14.79 -14.96
CA PRO A 261 -14.80 13.59 -15.61
C PRO A 261 -15.30 12.30 -14.92
N TYR A 262 -16.14 12.38 -13.88
CA TYR A 262 -16.49 11.31 -12.98
C TYR A 262 -17.76 10.56 -13.39
N TYR A 263 -17.64 9.24 -13.51
CA TYR A 263 -18.72 8.34 -13.87
C TYR A 263 -18.88 7.22 -12.85
N TYR A 264 -20.12 6.74 -12.68
CA TYR A 264 -20.46 5.58 -11.86
C TYR A 264 -21.54 4.74 -12.52
N SER A 265 -21.53 3.43 -12.30
CA SER A 265 -22.52 2.52 -12.86
C SER A 265 -23.76 2.38 -12.01
N ILE A 266 -24.89 2.21 -12.70
CA ILE A 266 -26.16 1.73 -12.15
C ILE A 266 -26.69 0.58 -13.00
N GLN A 267 -27.59 -0.24 -12.46
CA GLN A 267 -28.27 -1.27 -13.23
C GLN A 267 -29.69 -0.83 -13.61
N GLY A 268 -29.95 -0.77 -14.90
CA GLY A 268 -31.21 -0.26 -15.45
C GLY A 268 -31.24 1.28 -15.43
N GLY A 269 -31.29 1.91 -16.57
CA GLY A 269 -31.29 3.36 -16.73
C GLY A 269 -30.75 3.76 -18.09
N VAL A 270 -30.66 5.06 -18.31
CA VAL A 270 -30.07 5.63 -19.53
C VAL A 270 -28.60 5.88 -19.30
N ASN A 271 -27.76 5.43 -20.24
CA ASN A 271 -26.35 5.70 -20.23
C ASN A 271 -26.07 7.16 -20.63
N GLU A 272 -25.23 7.85 -19.85
CA GLU A 272 -24.84 9.25 -20.08
C GLU A 272 -23.43 9.38 -20.66
N VAL A 273 -22.73 8.26 -20.86
CA VAL A 273 -21.41 8.28 -21.52
C VAL A 273 -21.63 8.49 -23.02
N GLU A 274 -21.20 9.64 -23.52
CA GLU A 274 -21.14 9.89 -24.96
C GLU A 274 -19.88 9.26 -25.56
N PRO A 275 -20.01 8.37 -26.55
CA PRO A 275 -18.84 7.81 -27.22
C PRO A 275 -18.13 8.90 -28.05
N GLN A 276 -17.08 9.50 -27.51
CA GLN A 276 -16.20 10.34 -28.33
C GLN A 276 -15.37 9.44 -29.24
N ARG A 277 -15.29 9.80 -30.52
CA ARG A 277 -14.63 8.95 -31.55
C ARG A 277 -13.48 9.63 -32.29
N GLU A 278 -13.12 10.86 -31.91
CA GLU A 278 -12.11 11.63 -32.66
C GLU A 278 -10.67 11.19 -32.34
N LYS A 279 -10.42 10.71 -31.14
CA LYS A 279 -9.11 10.26 -30.67
C LYS A 279 -9.13 8.80 -30.25
N LYS A 280 -7.96 8.16 -30.32
CA LYS A 280 -7.78 6.83 -29.72
C LYS A 280 -7.90 6.90 -28.20
N LYS A 281 -8.62 5.95 -27.63
CA LYS A 281 -8.90 5.85 -26.21
C LYS A 281 -7.99 4.82 -25.54
N ILE A 282 -7.28 5.22 -24.52
CA ILE A 282 -6.45 4.33 -23.73
C ILE A 282 -6.99 4.24 -22.30
N MET A 283 -7.28 3.02 -21.85
CA MET A 283 -7.69 2.72 -20.49
C MET A 283 -6.47 2.48 -19.62
N VAL A 284 -6.41 3.12 -18.47
CA VAL A 284 -5.39 2.90 -17.42
C VAL A 284 -6.10 2.38 -16.19
N LEU A 285 -5.70 1.19 -15.72
CA LEU A 285 -6.23 0.64 -14.49
C LEU A 285 -5.45 1.16 -13.29
N GLY A 286 -6.17 1.70 -12.29
CA GLY A 286 -5.60 2.24 -11.07
C GLY A 286 -5.18 1.17 -10.07
N SER A 287 -4.65 1.63 -8.93
CA SER A 287 -4.09 0.76 -7.89
C SER A 287 -5.09 0.30 -6.82
N GLY A 288 -6.34 0.80 -6.88
CA GLY A 288 -7.34 0.52 -5.83
C GLY A 288 -6.97 1.18 -4.50
N PRO A 289 -7.45 0.62 -3.36
CA PRO A 289 -7.20 1.19 -2.04
C PRO A 289 -5.72 1.11 -1.64
N ILE A 290 -5.23 2.16 -0.99
CA ILE A 290 -3.89 2.14 -0.38
C ILE A 290 -3.86 1.08 0.70
N ARG A 291 -2.83 0.22 0.64
CA ARG A 291 -2.56 -0.84 1.61
C ARG A 291 -1.06 -1.09 1.73
N ILE A 292 -0.67 -1.79 2.79
CA ILE A 292 0.71 -2.24 2.95
C ILE A 292 1.08 -3.15 1.77
N GLY A 293 2.17 -2.84 1.09
CA GLY A 293 2.63 -3.51 -0.13
C GLY A 293 2.13 -2.90 -1.44
N GLN A 294 1.09 -2.03 -1.39
CA GLN A 294 0.59 -1.31 -2.56
C GLN A 294 0.17 0.11 -2.15
N GLY A 295 1.14 0.99 -2.06
CA GLY A 295 0.99 2.36 -1.61
C GLY A 295 0.74 3.36 -2.75
N ILE A 296 0.95 4.64 -2.44
CA ILE A 296 0.74 5.77 -3.35
C ILE A 296 1.73 5.77 -4.53
N GLU A 297 2.78 4.99 -4.47
CA GLU A 297 3.81 4.87 -5.51
C GLU A 297 3.21 4.39 -6.84
N PHE A 298 2.22 3.50 -6.78
CA PHE A 298 1.51 3.01 -7.97
C PHE A 298 0.54 4.05 -8.51
N ASP A 299 -0.05 4.87 -7.64
CA ASP A 299 -0.87 6.00 -8.08
C ASP A 299 -0.01 7.06 -8.81
N TYR A 300 1.17 7.37 -8.29
CA TYR A 300 2.16 8.19 -8.98
C TYR A 300 2.43 7.68 -10.40
N CYS A 301 2.62 6.38 -10.57
CA CYS A 301 2.86 5.78 -11.87
C CYS A 301 1.64 5.95 -12.80
N SER A 302 0.43 5.72 -12.29
CA SER A 302 -0.81 5.90 -13.06
C SER A 302 -0.99 7.35 -13.52
N VAL A 303 -0.74 8.33 -12.66
CA VAL A 303 -0.83 9.77 -12.98
C VAL A 303 0.17 10.17 -14.07
N HIS A 304 1.44 9.78 -13.91
CA HIS A 304 2.46 10.11 -14.91
C HIS A 304 2.23 9.41 -16.25
N CYS A 305 1.66 8.20 -16.24
CA CYS A 305 1.20 7.53 -17.46
C CYS A 305 0.11 8.33 -18.17
N VAL A 306 -0.93 8.73 -17.46
CA VAL A 306 -2.03 9.52 -18.03
C VAL A 306 -1.53 10.85 -18.59
N TRP A 307 -0.66 11.55 -17.89
CA TRP A 307 -0.09 12.80 -18.41
C TRP A 307 0.73 12.57 -19.69
N ALA A 308 1.51 11.50 -19.76
CA ALA A 308 2.26 11.15 -20.97
C ALA A 308 1.34 10.82 -22.16
N LEU A 309 0.24 10.08 -21.91
CA LEU A 309 -0.76 9.76 -22.94
C LEU A 309 -1.49 11.02 -23.44
N LYS A 310 -1.95 11.89 -22.52
CA LYS A 310 -2.60 13.17 -22.89
C LYS A 310 -1.67 14.06 -23.71
N ALA A 311 -0.39 14.17 -23.30
CA ALA A 311 0.61 14.92 -24.06
C ALA A 311 0.87 14.33 -25.46
N ALA A 312 0.65 13.03 -25.65
CA ALA A 312 0.73 12.35 -26.94
C ALA A 312 -0.59 12.41 -27.75
N GLY A 313 -1.63 13.05 -27.23
CA GLY A 313 -2.89 13.29 -27.95
C GLY A 313 -3.94 12.18 -27.85
N TYR A 314 -3.80 11.25 -26.88
CA TYR A 314 -4.79 10.20 -26.62
C TYR A 314 -5.89 10.71 -25.66
N ASP A 315 -7.09 10.16 -25.79
CA ASP A 315 -8.13 10.26 -24.76
C ASP A 315 -7.87 9.21 -23.68
N THR A 316 -7.93 9.63 -22.43
CA THR A 316 -7.53 8.81 -21.30
C THR A 316 -8.72 8.45 -20.42
N ILE A 317 -8.80 7.15 -20.09
CA ILE A 317 -9.81 6.59 -19.19
C ILE A 317 -9.10 6.01 -18.01
N ILE A 318 -9.45 6.42 -16.77
CA ILE A 318 -9.01 5.76 -15.55
C ILE A 318 -10.17 4.98 -14.94
N VAL A 319 -9.89 3.77 -14.46
CA VAL A 319 -10.77 3.01 -13.57
C VAL A 319 -10.10 2.91 -12.21
N ASN A 320 -10.66 3.51 -11.19
CA ASN A 320 -10.13 3.45 -9.82
C ASN A 320 -11.25 3.71 -8.80
N ASN A 321 -11.05 3.31 -7.55
CA ASN A 321 -12.04 3.42 -6.49
C ASN A 321 -11.51 4.10 -5.21
N ASN A 322 -10.29 4.62 -5.25
CA ASN A 322 -9.67 5.27 -4.09
C ASN A 322 -9.83 6.80 -4.16
N PRO A 323 -10.58 7.43 -3.24
CA PRO A 323 -10.77 8.88 -3.25
C PRO A 323 -9.57 9.68 -2.73
N GLU A 324 -8.59 9.03 -2.09
CA GLU A 324 -7.43 9.71 -1.49
C GLU A 324 -6.25 9.87 -2.47
N THR A 325 -6.39 9.40 -3.72
CA THR A 325 -5.30 9.37 -4.72
C THR A 325 -5.40 10.49 -5.74
N VAL A 326 -4.25 10.92 -6.28
CA VAL A 326 -4.15 11.98 -7.30
C VAL A 326 -4.71 11.51 -8.64
N SER A 327 -4.60 10.21 -8.97
CA SER A 327 -5.17 9.67 -10.20
C SER A 327 -6.67 9.89 -10.33
N THR A 328 -7.36 10.04 -9.20
CA THR A 328 -8.79 10.32 -9.14
C THR A 328 -9.13 11.81 -9.03
N ASP A 329 -8.13 12.71 -9.14
CA ASP A 329 -8.39 14.15 -9.14
C ASP A 329 -9.03 14.62 -10.44
N PHE A 330 -9.78 15.73 -10.32
CA PHE A 330 -10.65 16.30 -11.35
C PHE A 330 -9.96 16.57 -12.69
N ASP A 331 -8.70 16.91 -12.71
CA ASP A 331 -7.96 17.38 -13.89
C ASP A 331 -6.92 16.37 -14.44
N ILE A 332 -6.96 15.13 -13.97
CA ILE A 332 -5.99 14.11 -14.39
C ILE A 332 -6.43 13.44 -15.70
N ALA A 333 -7.47 12.62 -15.67
CA ALA A 333 -7.97 11.89 -16.84
C ALA A 333 -9.10 12.65 -17.57
N ASP A 334 -9.37 12.28 -18.81
CA ASP A 334 -10.52 12.79 -19.55
C ASP A 334 -11.83 12.15 -19.04
N ARG A 335 -11.73 10.87 -18.60
CA ARG A 335 -12.82 10.14 -17.95
C ARG A 335 -12.29 9.29 -16.82
N LEU A 336 -13.04 9.24 -15.72
CA LEU A 336 -12.74 8.44 -14.55
C LEU A 336 -13.99 7.69 -14.10
N TYR A 337 -13.85 6.38 -13.97
CA TYR A 337 -14.89 5.48 -13.47
C TYR A 337 -14.59 5.09 -12.02
N PHE A 338 -15.47 5.51 -11.10
CA PHE A 338 -15.44 5.07 -9.69
C PHE A 338 -16.09 3.71 -9.57
N GLU A 339 -15.34 2.67 -9.95
CA GLU A 339 -15.84 1.30 -9.99
C GLU A 339 -14.86 0.33 -9.30
N PRO A 340 -15.38 -0.81 -8.81
CA PRO A 340 -14.52 -1.89 -8.35
C PRO A 340 -13.60 -2.39 -9.47
N LEU A 341 -12.35 -2.73 -9.12
CA LEU A 341 -11.39 -3.30 -10.06
C LEU A 341 -11.56 -4.82 -10.11
N THR A 342 -12.74 -5.28 -10.55
CA THR A 342 -13.09 -6.68 -10.82
C THR A 342 -13.31 -6.91 -12.30
N ALA A 343 -13.22 -8.16 -12.76
CA ALA A 343 -13.41 -8.48 -14.17
C ALA A 343 -14.80 -8.05 -14.68
N GLU A 344 -15.86 -8.33 -13.92
CA GLU A 344 -17.25 -7.99 -14.27
C GLU A 344 -17.47 -6.45 -14.35
N ASP A 345 -16.98 -5.70 -13.35
CA ASP A 345 -17.17 -4.26 -13.32
C ASP A 345 -16.37 -3.57 -14.44
N VAL A 346 -15.14 -4.04 -14.73
CA VAL A 346 -14.29 -3.51 -15.81
C VAL A 346 -14.83 -3.88 -17.19
N GLU A 347 -15.38 -5.11 -17.37
CA GLU A 347 -16.03 -5.53 -18.61
C GLU A 347 -17.13 -4.55 -19.02
N SER A 348 -17.96 -4.13 -18.07
CA SER A 348 -19.05 -3.20 -18.32
C SER A 348 -18.54 -1.85 -18.85
N ILE A 349 -17.37 -1.40 -18.42
CA ILE A 349 -16.72 -0.17 -18.90
C ILE A 349 -16.16 -0.40 -20.32
N VAL A 350 -15.51 -1.55 -20.55
CA VAL A 350 -14.99 -1.95 -21.87
C VAL A 350 -16.10 -1.99 -22.92
N ASP A 351 -17.25 -2.56 -22.58
CA ASP A 351 -18.40 -2.65 -23.49
C ASP A 351 -18.89 -1.28 -23.98
N ILE A 352 -18.85 -0.26 -23.11
CA ILE A 352 -19.34 1.09 -23.43
C ILE A 352 -18.24 1.93 -24.08
N GLU A 353 -17.05 1.94 -23.50
CA GLU A 353 -15.96 2.79 -23.96
C GLU A 353 -15.27 2.25 -25.21
N LYS A 354 -15.19 0.92 -25.35
CA LYS A 354 -14.46 0.25 -26.43
C LYS A 354 -13.06 0.84 -26.63
N PRO A 355 -12.19 0.75 -25.60
CA PRO A 355 -10.86 1.34 -25.65
C PRO A 355 -10.00 0.68 -26.72
N ASP A 356 -9.12 1.45 -27.35
CA ASP A 356 -8.14 0.94 -28.34
C ASP A 356 -7.06 0.06 -27.69
N GLY A 357 -6.91 0.17 -26.36
CA GLY A 357 -6.02 -0.64 -25.53
C GLY A 357 -6.10 -0.29 -24.07
N ALA A 358 -5.53 -1.17 -23.25
CA ALA A 358 -5.45 -0.99 -21.80
C ALA A 358 -4.00 -1.11 -21.30
N ILE A 359 -3.63 -0.27 -20.36
CA ILE A 359 -2.35 -0.30 -19.65
C ILE A 359 -2.60 -0.77 -18.22
N VAL A 360 -1.96 -1.88 -17.83
CA VAL A 360 -2.11 -2.52 -16.51
C VAL A 360 -0.84 -2.40 -15.64
N GLN A 361 0.32 -2.10 -16.24
CA GLN A 361 1.62 -2.17 -15.56
C GLN A 361 1.80 -1.15 -14.43
N PHE A 362 1.02 -0.08 -14.37
CA PHE A 362 1.20 1.01 -13.42
C PHE A 362 0.33 0.90 -12.17
N GLY A 363 -0.77 0.15 -12.22
CA GLY A 363 -1.70 0.00 -11.10
C GLY A 363 -1.32 -1.10 -10.08
N GLY A 364 -0.07 -1.58 -10.10
CA GLY A 364 0.41 -2.63 -9.20
C GLY A 364 -0.34 -3.94 -9.39
N GLN A 365 -0.36 -4.78 -8.35
CA GLN A 365 -0.96 -6.10 -8.40
C GLN A 365 -2.48 -6.09 -8.66
N THR A 366 -3.16 -5.03 -8.24
CA THR A 366 -4.60 -4.86 -8.51
C THR A 366 -4.91 -4.83 -10.01
N ALA A 367 -4.15 -4.05 -10.77
CA ALA A 367 -4.34 -3.94 -12.22
C ALA A 367 -3.81 -5.18 -12.97
N ILE A 368 -2.66 -5.71 -12.55
CA ILE A 368 -2.03 -6.89 -13.19
C ILE A 368 -2.96 -8.12 -13.17
N LYS A 369 -3.65 -8.37 -12.07
CA LYS A 369 -4.63 -9.49 -11.96
C LYS A 369 -5.74 -9.44 -13.01
N LEU A 370 -6.03 -8.29 -13.60
CA LEU A 370 -7.05 -8.12 -14.63
C LEU A 370 -6.53 -8.32 -16.04
N THR A 371 -5.24 -8.52 -16.24
CA THR A 371 -4.62 -8.66 -17.57
C THR A 371 -5.25 -9.77 -18.39
N LYS A 372 -5.38 -10.98 -17.82
CA LYS A 372 -6.02 -12.12 -18.49
C LYS A 372 -7.47 -11.83 -18.83
N ALA A 373 -8.25 -11.34 -17.88
CA ALA A 373 -9.66 -11.01 -18.09
C ALA A 373 -9.85 -9.99 -19.22
N LEU A 374 -9.02 -8.93 -19.28
CA LEU A 374 -9.03 -7.95 -20.36
C LEU A 374 -8.68 -8.58 -21.71
N THR A 375 -7.71 -9.49 -21.76
CA THR A 375 -7.35 -10.22 -22.98
C THR A 375 -8.51 -11.11 -23.45
N ASP A 376 -9.17 -11.81 -22.52
CA ASP A 376 -10.35 -12.64 -22.81
C ASP A 376 -11.55 -11.79 -23.31
N MET A 377 -11.68 -10.54 -22.88
CA MET A 377 -12.66 -9.55 -23.40
C MET A 377 -12.27 -9.00 -24.78
N GLY A 378 -11.10 -9.36 -25.34
CA GLY A 378 -10.60 -8.86 -26.61
C GLY A 378 -9.97 -7.46 -26.54
N VAL A 379 -9.66 -6.95 -25.34
CA VAL A 379 -8.96 -5.68 -25.16
C VAL A 379 -7.47 -5.89 -25.38
N LYS A 380 -6.87 -5.08 -26.23
CA LYS A 380 -5.42 -5.10 -26.46
C LYS A 380 -4.69 -4.63 -25.22
N ILE A 381 -3.89 -5.48 -24.60
CA ILE A 381 -2.95 -5.06 -23.55
C ILE A 381 -1.79 -4.30 -24.21
N LEU A 382 -1.51 -3.10 -23.70
CA LEU A 382 -0.42 -2.26 -24.15
C LEU A 382 0.75 -2.40 -23.18
N GLY A 383 1.91 -2.80 -23.68
CA GLY A 383 3.09 -3.12 -22.91
C GLY A 383 3.43 -4.61 -22.94
N THR A 384 3.90 -5.18 -21.83
CA THR A 384 4.21 -6.60 -21.71
C THR A 384 2.94 -7.44 -21.79
N ASP A 385 2.97 -8.51 -22.60
CA ASP A 385 1.81 -9.39 -22.80
C ASP A 385 1.43 -10.17 -21.54
N ALA A 386 0.17 -10.58 -21.47
CA ALA A 386 -0.37 -11.34 -20.34
C ALA A 386 0.38 -12.64 -20.07
N ASP A 387 0.80 -13.36 -21.10
CA ASP A 387 1.52 -14.61 -20.98
C ASP A 387 2.95 -14.43 -20.43
N ASP A 388 3.63 -13.34 -20.82
CA ASP A 388 4.97 -12.99 -20.30
C ASP A 388 4.88 -12.50 -18.84
N VAL A 389 3.81 -11.81 -18.46
CA VAL A 389 3.55 -11.44 -17.06
C VAL A 389 3.32 -12.69 -16.22
N ASP A 390 2.48 -13.62 -16.69
CA ASP A 390 2.21 -14.89 -16.00
C ASP A 390 3.49 -15.75 -15.91
N ALA A 391 4.31 -15.78 -16.96
CA ALA A 391 5.59 -16.48 -16.95
C ALA A 391 6.60 -15.96 -15.92
N ALA A 392 6.53 -14.68 -15.58
CA ALA A 392 7.36 -14.10 -14.52
C ALA A 392 6.83 -14.41 -13.11
N GLU A 393 5.51 -14.61 -12.95
CA GLU A 393 4.87 -14.91 -11.66
C GLU A 393 4.80 -16.43 -11.40
N ASP A 394 4.70 -17.26 -12.43
CA ASP A 394 4.72 -18.72 -12.33
C ASP A 394 6.13 -19.25 -12.08
N ARG A 395 6.29 -19.97 -10.98
CA ARG A 395 7.61 -20.45 -10.53
C ARG A 395 8.31 -21.37 -11.54
N GLU A 396 7.60 -22.32 -12.10
CA GLU A 396 8.20 -23.32 -13.00
C GLU A 396 8.61 -22.67 -14.32
N ARG A 397 7.74 -21.84 -14.88
CA ARG A 397 8.03 -21.06 -16.09
C ARG A 397 9.19 -20.10 -15.89
N PHE A 398 9.22 -19.42 -14.73
CA PHE A 398 10.30 -18.48 -14.41
C PHE A 398 11.63 -19.21 -14.22
N ASP A 399 11.63 -20.38 -13.56
CA ASP A 399 12.82 -21.20 -13.41
C ASP A 399 13.40 -21.63 -14.77
N GLU A 400 12.55 -22.05 -15.71
CA GLU A 400 12.96 -22.37 -17.08
C GLU A 400 13.57 -21.17 -17.82
N ILE A 401 13.02 -19.96 -17.60
CA ILE A 401 13.56 -18.73 -18.18
C ILE A 401 14.94 -18.42 -17.62
N LEU A 402 15.13 -18.54 -16.30
CA LEU A 402 16.43 -18.33 -15.65
C LEU A 402 17.49 -19.33 -16.15
N GLU A 403 17.11 -20.61 -16.30
CA GLU A 403 18.00 -21.64 -16.85
C GLU A 403 18.40 -21.34 -18.29
N LYS A 404 17.43 -21.00 -19.16
CA LYS A 404 17.69 -20.60 -20.56
C LYS A 404 18.58 -19.36 -20.65
N CYS A 405 18.42 -18.45 -19.69
CA CYS A 405 19.24 -17.23 -19.59
C CYS A 405 20.59 -17.47 -18.90
N HIS A 406 20.89 -18.65 -18.39
CA HIS A 406 22.08 -18.92 -17.56
C HIS A 406 22.25 -17.91 -16.41
N ILE A 407 21.18 -17.73 -15.65
CA ILE A 407 21.11 -16.79 -14.50
C ILE A 407 20.89 -17.61 -13.25
N ASP A 408 21.70 -17.35 -12.24
CA ASP A 408 21.64 -18.05 -10.96
C ASP A 408 20.50 -17.53 -10.08
N ARG A 409 19.88 -18.48 -9.36
CA ARG A 409 18.88 -18.22 -8.31
C ARG A 409 19.18 -19.02 -7.05
N PRO A 410 18.64 -18.64 -5.87
CA PRO A 410 18.68 -19.49 -4.70
C PRO A 410 18.08 -20.87 -5.01
N ARG A 411 18.77 -21.95 -4.63
CA ARG A 411 18.24 -23.32 -4.83
C ARG A 411 16.99 -23.51 -3.99
N GLY A 412 15.95 -24.13 -4.55
CA GLY A 412 14.70 -24.39 -3.86
C GLY A 412 13.85 -25.42 -4.55
N SER A 413 12.74 -25.77 -3.92
CA SER A 413 11.75 -26.72 -4.45
C SER A 413 10.35 -26.37 -3.98
N THR A 414 9.37 -26.71 -4.80
CA THR A 414 7.95 -26.64 -4.47
C THR A 414 7.54 -27.86 -3.66
N VAL A 415 6.74 -27.68 -2.63
CA VAL A 415 6.27 -28.75 -1.72
C VAL A 415 4.78 -28.54 -1.41
N PHE A 416 4.09 -29.63 -1.07
CA PHE A 416 2.67 -29.62 -0.72
C PHE A 416 2.42 -30.10 0.72
N THR A 417 3.37 -30.83 1.31
CA THR A 417 3.23 -31.40 2.66
C THR A 417 4.33 -30.91 3.60
N THR A 418 4.09 -31.03 4.89
CA THR A 418 5.08 -30.68 5.93
C THR A 418 6.30 -31.60 5.87
N GLU A 419 6.08 -32.86 5.57
CA GLU A 419 7.12 -33.90 5.45
C GLU A 419 8.05 -33.59 4.28
N GLU A 420 7.49 -33.29 3.10
CA GLU A 420 8.27 -32.83 1.92
C GLU A 420 9.06 -31.56 2.22
N ALA A 421 8.45 -30.59 2.92
CA ALA A 421 9.12 -29.36 3.31
C ALA A 421 10.35 -29.60 4.19
N ILE A 422 10.26 -30.51 5.15
CA ILE A 422 11.37 -30.89 6.02
C ILE A 422 12.45 -31.62 5.23
N GLU A 423 12.10 -32.54 4.34
CA GLU A 423 13.06 -33.24 3.51
C GLU A 423 13.86 -32.29 2.63
N VAL A 424 13.16 -31.38 1.93
CA VAL A 424 13.80 -30.35 1.08
C VAL A 424 14.68 -29.42 1.93
N ALA A 425 14.20 -28.96 3.08
CA ALA A 425 14.98 -28.08 3.95
C ALA A 425 16.28 -28.74 4.45
N ASN A 426 16.20 -30.02 4.83
CA ASN A 426 17.38 -30.78 5.24
C ASN A 426 18.37 -31.01 4.10
N LYS A 427 17.88 -31.23 2.87
CA LYS A 427 18.72 -31.36 1.67
C LYS A 427 19.43 -30.05 1.31
N LEU A 428 18.72 -28.91 1.42
CA LEU A 428 19.28 -27.57 1.16
C LEU A 428 20.22 -27.10 2.28
N GLY A 429 20.04 -27.63 3.50
CA GLY A 429 20.68 -27.16 4.73
C GLY A 429 20.07 -25.84 5.22
N TYR A 430 19.81 -25.76 6.54
CA TYR A 430 19.31 -24.55 7.19
C TYR A 430 20.34 -23.40 7.16
N PRO A 431 19.90 -22.12 7.20
CA PRO A 431 18.51 -21.65 7.16
C PRO A 431 17.87 -21.77 5.76
N VAL A 432 16.53 -21.89 5.73
CA VAL A 432 15.73 -21.88 4.50
C VAL A 432 14.61 -20.87 4.62
N LEU A 433 14.15 -20.33 3.46
CA LEU A 433 12.99 -19.46 3.34
C LEU A 433 11.78 -20.30 2.98
N VAL A 434 10.72 -20.18 3.76
CA VAL A 434 9.40 -20.81 3.52
C VAL A 434 8.46 -19.73 3.00
N ARG A 435 7.85 -19.93 1.84
CA ARG A 435 6.90 -18.96 1.28
C ARG A 435 5.76 -19.63 0.51
N PRO A 436 4.51 -19.13 0.61
CA PRO A 436 3.43 -19.51 -0.28
C PRO A 436 3.73 -19.04 -1.72
N SER A 437 3.22 -19.77 -2.73
CA SER A 437 3.55 -19.49 -4.13
C SER A 437 2.95 -18.20 -4.68
N TYR A 438 1.79 -17.78 -4.19
CA TYR A 438 1.06 -16.61 -4.72
C TYR A 438 0.70 -15.64 -3.59
N VAL A 439 1.64 -14.79 -3.16
CA VAL A 439 1.38 -13.81 -2.09
C VAL A 439 1.91 -12.42 -2.42
N LEU A 440 1.14 -11.41 -2.05
CA LEU A 440 1.50 -10.01 -2.19
C LEU A 440 2.30 -9.52 -0.96
N GLY A 441 3.42 -8.83 -1.22
CA GLY A 441 4.20 -8.17 -0.17
C GLY A 441 4.75 -9.12 0.89
N GLY A 442 5.16 -10.33 0.48
CA GLY A 442 5.80 -11.31 1.34
C GLY A 442 4.88 -11.95 2.41
N ALA A 443 3.55 -11.86 2.25
CA ALA A 443 2.62 -12.42 3.24
C ALA A 443 2.86 -13.91 3.50
N GLY A 444 3.00 -14.28 4.79
CA GLY A 444 3.27 -15.65 5.20
C GLY A 444 4.67 -16.17 4.88
N MET A 445 5.60 -15.32 4.44
CA MET A 445 7.00 -15.70 4.25
C MET A 445 7.74 -15.71 5.59
N GLU A 446 8.51 -16.80 5.82
CA GLU A 446 9.28 -16.97 7.06
C GLU A 446 10.62 -17.66 6.82
N ILE A 447 11.63 -17.29 7.62
CA ILE A 447 12.93 -17.96 7.61
C ILE A 447 12.94 -19.05 8.69
N ALA A 448 13.08 -20.31 8.28
CA ALA A 448 13.18 -21.46 9.16
C ALA A 448 14.63 -21.81 9.45
N LEU A 449 14.95 -22.05 10.73
CA LEU A 449 16.28 -22.42 11.21
C LEU A 449 16.39 -23.91 11.51
N ASN A 450 15.27 -24.61 11.61
CA ASN A 450 15.19 -26.04 11.97
C ASN A 450 13.82 -26.62 11.58
N ASP A 451 13.66 -27.95 11.72
CA ASP A 451 12.42 -28.68 11.41
C ASP A 451 11.21 -28.20 12.24
N GLY A 452 11.44 -27.74 13.47
CA GLY A 452 10.39 -27.20 14.34
C GLY A 452 9.75 -25.94 13.77
N ASP A 453 10.57 -25.06 13.22
CA ASP A 453 10.10 -23.85 12.55
C ASP A 453 9.27 -24.19 11.31
N ILE A 454 9.73 -25.13 10.47
CA ILE A 454 8.98 -25.63 9.31
C ILE A 454 7.58 -26.10 9.72
N LYS A 455 7.49 -26.97 10.74
CA LYS A 455 6.20 -27.50 11.23
C LYS A 455 5.24 -26.39 11.66
N LYS A 456 5.78 -25.38 12.34
CA LYS A 456 5.00 -24.23 12.80
C LYS A 456 4.50 -23.39 11.62
N PHE A 457 5.36 -23.06 10.68
CA PHE A 457 5.02 -22.22 9.53
C PHE A 457 4.06 -22.92 8.57
N MET A 458 4.29 -24.18 8.26
CA MET A 458 3.36 -24.98 7.44
C MET A 458 1.96 -25.04 8.06
N LYS A 459 1.84 -25.11 9.39
CA LYS A 459 0.53 -25.08 10.07
C LYS A 459 -0.17 -23.73 9.93
N ILE A 460 0.56 -22.62 9.94
CA ILE A 460 0.01 -21.26 9.74
C ILE A 460 -0.43 -21.07 8.28
N ILE A 461 0.44 -21.44 7.34
CA ILE A 461 0.18 -21.31 5.90
C ILE A 461 -1.02 -22.18 5.48
N ASN A 462 -1.07 -23.43 5.92
CA ASN A 462 -2.19 -24.33 5.60
C ASN A 462 -3.55 -23.87 6.15
N ARG A 463 -3.57 -23.00 7.17
CA ARG A 463 -4.81 -22.41 7.65
C ARG A 463 -5.30 -21.26 6.77
N GLN A 464 -4.39 -20.57 6.11
CA GLN A 464 -4.67 -19.38 5.31
C GLN A 464 -4.78 -19.67 3.80
N TYR A 465 -4.07 -20.68 3.31
CA TYR A 465 -3.87 -20.94 1.87
C TYR A 465 -3.97 -22.45 1.57
N GLN A 466 -5.15 -23.05 1.78
CA GLN A 466 -5.36 -24.52 1.78
C GLN A 466 -5.06 -25.28 0.48
N GLU A 467 -4.81 -24.61 -0.66
CA GLU A 467 -4.70 -25.30 -1.97
C GLU A 467 -3.50 -24.83 -2.83
N HIS A 468 -2.57 -24.05 -2.26
CA HIS A 468 -1.43 -23.53 -3.03
C HIS A 468 -0.13 -24.22 -2.65
N PRO A 469 0.75 -24.50 -3.64
CA PRO A 469 2.08 -25.04 -3.38
C PRO A 469 2.91 -24.04 -2.53
N ILE A 470 3.78 -24.61 -1.68
CA ILE A 470 4.68 -23.86 -0.81
C ILE A 470 6.10 -24.03 -1.35
N LEU A 471 6.88 -22.96 -1.34
CA LEU A 471 8.25 -22.93 -1.79
C LEU A 471 9.19 -22.98 -0.58
N ILE A 472 10.20 -23.84 -0.67
CA ILE A 472 11.31 -23.91 0.27
C ILE A 472 12.59 -23.56 -0.48
N ASP A 473 13.11 -22.38 -0.24
CA ASP A 473 14.33 -21.89 -0.89
C ASP A 473 15.50 -21.80 0.11
N LYS A 474 16.72 -22.01 -0.36
CA LYS A 474 17.92 -21.76 0.43
C LYS A 474 17.99 -20.28 0.78
N TYR A 475 18.06 -19.97 2.06
CA TYR A 475 18.25 -18.59 2.50
C TYR A 475 19.72 -18.17 2.34
N LEU A 476 19.95 -17.09 1.57
CA LEU A 476 21.24 -16.47 1.37
C LEU A 476 21.30 -15.15 2.13
N SER A 477 22.14 -15.04 3.14
CA SER A 477 22.32 -13.80 3.93
C SER A 477 23.27 -12.82 3.24
N GLY A 478 22.93 -12.46 2.00
CA GLY A 478 23.70 -11.51 1.17
C GLY A 478 23.18 -10.09 1.21
N LYS A 479 23.78 -9.22 0.40
CA LYS A 479 23.28 -7.87 0.13
C LYS A 479 22.15 -7.92 -0.89
N GLU A 480 21.01 -7.33 -0.57
CA GLU A 480 19.97 -7.09 -1.57
C GLU A 480 20.28 -5.87 -2.41
N VAL A 481 19.97 -6.00 -3.70
CA VAL A 481 20.13 -4.94 -4.71
C VAL A 481 18.89 -4.94 -5.59
N GLU A 482 18.37 -3.78 -5.91
CA GLU A 482 17.16 -3.62 -6.71
C GLU A 482 17.42 -2.75 -7.95
N VAL A 483 16.81 -3.12 -9.07
CA VAL A 483 16.90 -2.40 -10.33
C VAL A 483 15.49 -2.21 -10.90
N ASP A 484 15.17 -0.97 -11.27
CA ASP A 484 14.06 -0.64 -12.15
C ASP A 484 14.61 -0.27 -13.52
N ALA A 485 14.00 -0.80 -14.59
CA ALA A 485 14.42 -0.50 -15.95
C ALA A 485 13.21 -0.22 -16.85
N VAL A 486 13.44 0.56 -17.91
CA VAL A 486 12.50 0.75 -19.01
C VAL A 486 12.95 -0.06 -20.21
N CYS A 487 12.03 -0.74 -20.85
CA CYS A 487 12.26 -1.56 -22.04
C CYS A 487 11.33 -1.10 -23.16
N ASP A 488 11.85 -1.07 -24.40
CA ASP A 488 11.10 -0.69 -25.60
C ASP A 488 10.98 -1.83 -26.63
N GLY A 489 11.37 -3.06 -26.22
CA GLY A 489 11.44 -4.23 -27.10
C GLY A 489 12.76 -4.33 -27.90
N HIS A 490 13.55 -3.28 -27.96
CA HIS A 490 14.86 -3.23 -28.66
C HIS A 490 16.04 -3.19 -27.70
N GLY A 491 15.88 -2.44 -26.60
CA GLY A 491 16.89 -2.26 -25.57
C GLY A 491 16.31 -1.88 -24.23
N ILE A 492 17.19 -1.59 -23.27
CA ILE A 492 16.81 -1.19 -21.93
C ILE A 492 17.49 0.09 -21.50
N LEU A 493 16.82 0.88 -20.68
CA LEU A 493 17.36 2.01 -19.93
C LEU A 493 17.30 1.70 -18.44
N ILE A 494 18.44 1.67 -17.77
CA ILE A 494 18.56 1.51 -16.32
C ILE A 494 18.93 2.86 -15.72
N PRO A 495 18.03 3.53 -14.99
CA PRO A 495 18.32 4.83 -14.36
C PRO A 495 19.39 4.74 -13.28
N GLY A 496 19.45 3.61 -12.59
CA GLY A 496 20.43 3.34 -11.56
C GLY A 496 20.18 2.03 -10.83
N ILE A 497 21.17 1.63 -10.04
CA ILE A 497 21.10 0.45 -9.17
C ILE A 497 20.94 0.93 -7.74
N MET A 498 20.06 0.29 -6.95
CA MET A 498 19.80 0.61 -5.55
C MET A 498 20.34 -0.50 -4.65
N GLU A 499 21.12 -0.14 -3.63
CA GLU A 499 21.67 -1.05 -2.63
C GLU A 499 20.85 -0.94 -1.35
N HIS A 500 20.49 -2.07 -0.71
CA HIS A 500 19.85 -2.06 0.61
C HIS A 500 20.90 -2.03 1.73
N VAL A 501 20.61 -1.28 2.80
CA VAL A 501 21.48 -1.23 3.98
C VAL A 501 21.36 -2.53 4.76
N GLU A 502 20.14 -2.99 5.00
CA GLU A 502 19.86 -4.29 5.61
C GLU A 502 20.23 -5.43 4.66
N ARG A 503 20.66 -6.54 5.24
CA ARG A 503 20.90 -7.78 4.47
C ARG A 503 19.60 -8.44 4.08
N ALA A 504 19.64 -9.36 3.14
CA ALA A 504 18.51 -10.16 2.68
C ALA A 504 17.71 -10.80 3.84
N GLY A 505 16.38 -10.87 3.68
CA GLY A 505 15.46 -11.36 4.68
C GLY A 505 14.64 -10.28 5.37
N VAL A 506 14.89 -9.01 5.06
CA VAL A 506 13.99 -7.87 5.31
C VAL A 506 13.35 -7.50 3.97
N HIS A 507 12.03 -7.33 3.94
CA HIS A 507 11.34 -6.96 2.70
C HIS A 507 11.90 -5.64 2.12
N SER A 508 12.06 -5.55 0.80
CA SER A 508 12.66 -4.39 0.12
C SER A 508 11.97 -3.06 0.44
N GLY A 509 10.64 -3.08 0.65
CA GLY A 509 9.86 -1.93 1.10
C GLY A 509 10.21 -1.45 2.52
N ASP A 510 10.67 -2.34 3.37
CA ASP A 510 11.04 -2.07 4.77
C ASP A 510 12.55 -1.82 4.96
N SER A 511 13.33 -1.97 3.88
CA SER A 511 14.76 -1.74 3.88
C SER A 511 15.11 -0.29 3.54
N ILE A 512 16.21 0.17 4.12
CA ILE A 512 16.83 1.45 3.74
C ILE A 512 17.54 1.24 2.40
N SER A 513 17.10 1.95 1.36
CA SER A 513 17.70 1.86 0.01
C SER A 513 18.60 3.05 -0.28
N VAL A 514 19.75 2.81 -0.87
CA VAL A 514 20.78 3.81 -1.17
C VAL A 514 21.06 3.84 -2.67
N TYR A 515 21.03 5.03 -3.26
CA TYR A 515 21.47 5.30 -4.62
C TYR A 515 22.53 6.43 -4.64
N PRO A 516 23.60 6.31 -5.41
CA PRO A 516 24.11 5.10 -6.06
C PRO A 516 24.63 4.07 -5.04
N PRO A 517 24.81 2.79 -5.42
CA PRO A 517 25.31 1.76 -4.51
C PRO A 517 26.73 2.06 -4.06
N GLN A 518 26.97 1.89 -2.74
CA GLN A 518 28.23 2.29 -2.10
C GLN A 518 29.21 1.14 -1.87
N LYS A 519 28.69 -0.08 -1.75
CA LYS A 519 29.48 -1.28 -1.39
C LYS A 519 29.52 -2.34 -2.48
N ILE A 520 28.81 -2.11 -3.59
CA ILE A 520 28.74 -3.06 -4.71
C ILE A 520 29.89 -2.76 -5.68
N LYS A 521 30.74 -3.78 -5.94
CA LYS A 521 31.86 -3.69 -6.88
C LYS A 521 31.38 -3.47 -8.32
N GLN A 522 32.20 -2.86 -9.17
CA GLN A 522 31.83 -2.57 -10.55
C GLN A 522 31.55 -3.84 -11.35
N GLU A 523 32.32 -4.90 -11.16
CA GLU A 523 32.15 -6.19 -11.83
C GLU A 523 30.79 -6.80 -11.52
N ILE A 524 30.30 -6.63 -10.27
CA ILE A 524 28.97 -7.08 -9.84
C ILE A 524 27.87 -6.21 -10.47
N LYS A 525 28.06 -4.88 -10.54
CA LYS A 525 27.14 -3.97 -11.24
C LYS A 525 26.99 -4.38 -12.71
N ASP A 526 28.09 -4.73 -13.37
CA ASP A 526 28.11 -5.16 -14.78
C ASP A 526 27.32 -6.46 -14.97
N VAL A 527 27.43 -7.42 -14.05
CA VAL A 527 26.64 -8.66 -14.05
C VAL A 527 25.14 -8.36 -13.85
N ILE A 528 24.79 -7.49 -12.91
CA ILE A 528 23.40 -7.07 -12.66
C ILE A 528 22.78 -6.44 -13.92
N VAL A 529 23.52 -5.56 -14.60
CA VAL A 529 23.09 -4.93 -15.86
C VAL A 529 22.89 -5.99 -16.95
N ASP A 530 23.81 -6.95 -17.08
CA ASP A 530 23.71 -8.02 -18.07
C ASP A 530 22.51 -8.95 -17.77
N TYR A 531 22.30 -9.35 -16.51
CA TYR A 531 21.15 -10.16 -16.12
C TYR A 531 19.83 -9.43 -16.39
N THR A 532 19.76 -8.12 -16.09
CA THR A 532 18.58 -7.28 -16.39
C THR A 532 18.28 -7.28 -17.89
N LYS A 533 19.29 -7.14 -18.77
CA LYS A 533 19.12 -7.20 -20.23
C LYS A 533 18.59 -8.54 -20.71
N ARG A 534 19.18 -9.64 -20.23
CA ARG A 534 18.78 -11.00 -20.62
C ARG A 534 17.35 -11.32 -20.19
N LEU A 535 16.97 -10.95 -18.98
CA LEU A 535 15.61 -11.18 -18.45
C LEU A 535 14.56 -10.33 -19.17
N ALA A 536 14.83 -9.05 -19.38
CA ALA A 536 13.92 -8.18 -20.13
C ALA A 536 13.67 -8.69 -21.56
N LYS A 537 14.72 -9.23 -22.21
CA LYS A 537 14.59 -9.84 -23.54
C LYS A 537 13.82 -11.15 -23.51
N ALA A 538 14.09 -12.03 -22.53
CA ALA A 538 13.48 -13.34 -22.43
C ALA A 538 11.99 -13.28 -22.07
N LEU A 539 11.56 -12.25 -21.33
CA LEU A 539 10.19 -11.95 -20.97
C LEU A 539 9.52 -10.94 -21.92
N HIS A 540 10.09 -10.65 -23.08
CA HIS A 540 9.59 -9.73 -24.09
C HIS A 540 9.05 -8.41 -23.51
N VAL A 541 9.71 -7.89 -22.46
CA VAL A 541 9.20 -6.74 -21.71
C VAL A 541 9.14 -5.48 -22.57
N VAL A 542 7.99 -4.84 -22.56
CA VAL A 542 7.77 -3.49 -23.09
C VAL A 542 7.14 -2.65 -21.99
N GLY A 543 7.79 -1.56 -21.58
CA GLY A 543 7.40 -0.73 -20.44
C GLY A 543 8.38 -0.93 -19.29
N LEU A 544 7.89 -1.19 -18.08
CA LEU A 544 8.71 -1.31 -16.87
C LEU A 544 9.02 -2.75 -16.49
N ILE A 545 10.20 -2.95 -15.94
CA ILE A 545 10.62 -4.16 -15.26
C ILE A 545 11.35 -3.79 -13.97
N ASN A 546 11.01 -4.48 -12.88
CA ASN A 546 11.71 -4.42 -11.61
C ASN A 546 12.34 -5.78 -11.31
N ILE A 547 13.60 -5.79 -10.90
CA ILE A 547 14.32 -7.02 -10.57
C ILE A 547 15.03 -6.85 -9.22
N GLN A 548 14.85 -7.84 -8.36
CA GLN A 548 15.52 -7.94 -7.07
C GLN A 548 16.60 -9.02 -7.12
N PHE A 549 17.78 -8.66 -6.65
CA PHE A 549 18.99 -9.50 -6.64
C PHE A 549 19.52 -9.66 -5.22
N ILE A 550 20.18 -10.79 -4.96
CA ILE A 550 21.09 -10.97 -3.82
C ILE A 550 22.52 -11.08 -4.32
N VAL A 551 23.41 -10.31 -3.73
CA VAL A 551 24.85 -10.46 -3.90
C VAL A 551 25.39 -11.23 -2.68
N TYR A 552 25.83 -12.46 -2.91
CA TYR A 552 26.37 -13.34 -1.87
C TYR A 552 27.67 -13.97 -2.34
N GLU A 553 28.76 -13.82 -1.58
CA GLU A 553 30.11 -14.33 -1.92
C GLU A 553 30.59 -13.91 -3.33
N ASP A 554 30.38 -12.63 -3.67
CA ASP A 554 30.66 -12.02 -4.99
C ASP A 554 29.90 -12.68 -6.17
N GLN A 555 28.84 -13.44 -5.91
CA GLN A 555 27.92 -13.97 -6.92
C GLN A 555 26.57 -13.25 -6.86
N VAL A 556 25.90 -13.13 -8.02
CA VAL A 556 24.62 -12.46 -8.16
C VAL A 556 23.54 -13.52 -8.37
N TYR A 557 22.48 -13.45 -7.56
CA TYR A 557 21.33 -14.32 -7.64
C TYR A 557 20.08 -13.50 -7.86
N VAL A 558 19.17 -13.93 -8.74
CA VAL A 558 17.87 -13.31 -8.93
C VAL A 558 16.88 -13.88 -7.89
N ILE A 559 16.17 -12.99 -7.19
CA ILE A 559 15.12 -13.37 -6.23
C ILE A 559 13.75 -13.32 -6.91
N GLU A 560 13.47 -12.20 -7.59
CA GLU A 560 12.14 -11.85 -8.10
C GLU A 560 12.26 -10.93 -9.31
N VAL A 561 11.34 -11.12 -10.27
CA VAL A 561 11.18 -10.26 -11.43
C VAL A 561 9.73 -9.83 -11.53
N ASN A 562 9.50 -8.54 -11.68
CA ASN A 562 8.18 -7.95 -11.81
C ASN A 562 8.12 -7.16 -13.13
N PRO A 563 7.47 -7.64 -14.21
CA PRO A 563 7.33 -6.89 -15.47
C PRO A 563 6.24 -5.80 -15.35
N ARG A 564 6.39 -4.93 -14.38
CA ARG A 564 5.49 -3.83 -14.01
C ARG A 564 6.22 -2.78 -13.20
N SER A 565 5.51 -1.70 -12.84
CA SER A 565 6.01 -0.71 -11.89
C SER A 565 6.27 -1.32 -10.50
N SER A 566 7.23 -0.74 -9.82
CA SER A 566 7.62 -1.06 -8.45
C SER A 566 7.38 0.14 -7.52
N ARG A 567 7.59 -0.08 -6.23
CA ARG A 567 7.52 0.98 -5.22
C ARG A 567 8.69 1.96 -5.30
N THR A 568 9.80 1.55 -5.85
CA THR A 568 11.02 2.38 -5.96
C THR A 568 11.00 3.33 -7.17
N ILE A 569 10.02 3.21 -8.08
CA ILE A 569 9.89 4.06 -9.27
C ILE A 569 9.88 5.57 -8.93
N PRO A 570 9.05 6.08 -7.99
CA PRO A 570 9.07 7.50 -7.66
C PRO A 570 10.42 7.94 -7.07
N TYR A 571 11.04 7.09 -6.26
CA TYR A 571 12.34 7.35 -5.66
C TYR A 571 13.42 7.49 -6.73
N ILE A 572 13.63 6.44 -7.53
CA ILE A 572 14.72 6.44 -8.52
C ILE A 572 14.47 7.48 -9.62
N SER A 573 13.22 7.72 -10.02
CA SER A 573 12.88 8.77 -10.98
C SER A 573 13.28 10.17 -10.49
N LYS A 574 12.96 10.48 -9.21
CA LYS A 574 13.27 11.79 -8.62
C LYS A 574 14.78 12.01 -8.40
N VAL A 575 15.49 10.99 -7.91
CA VAL A 575 16.93 11.14 -7.58
C VAL A 575 17.82 11.14 -8.82
N THR A 576 17.39 10.52 -9.92
CA THR A 576 18.13 10.51 -11.19
C THR A 576 17.71 11.62 -12.17
N ASP A 577 16.56 12.29 -11.91
CA ASP A 577 15.88 13.22 -12.84
C ASP A 577 15.45 12.56 -14.17
N ILE A 578 15.22 11.25 -14.15
CA ILE A 578 14.77 10.51 -15.34
C ILE A 578 13.27 10.25 -15.17
N PRO A 579 12.40 10.77 -16.05
CA PRO A 579 10.95 10.57 -15.97
C PRO A 579 10.56 9.18 -16.46
N ILE A 580 10.91 8.15 -15.68
CA ILE A 580 10.86 6.72 -16.06
C ILE A 580 9.48 6.33 -16.57
N VAL A 581 8.41 6.74 -15.88
CA VAL A 581 7.04 6.38 -16.24
C VAL A 581 6.65 6.99 -17.58
N ALA A 582 7.03 8.24 -17.83
CA ALA A 582 6.75 8.89 -19.12
C ALA A 582 7.51 8.20 -20.28
N ILE A 583 8.77 7.81 -20.03
CA ILE A 583 9.59 7.08 -21.04
C ILE A 583 8.95 5.71 -21.29
N ALA A 584 8.59 4.97 -20.24
CA ALA A 584 7.94 3.67 -20.35
C ALA A 584 6.59 3.76 -21.08
N THR A 585 5.78 4.76 -20.77
CA THR A 585 4.49 4.97 -21.44
C THR A 585 4.67 5.22 -22.95
N LYS A 586 5.64 6.03 -23.32
CA LYS A 586 5.95 6.26 -24.75
C LYS A 586 6.49 5.01 -25.42
N ALA A 587 7.33 4.21 -24.73
CA ALA A 587 7.82 2.92 -25.22
C ALA A 587 6.65 1.94 -25.45
N ILE A 588 5.71 1.86 -24.53
CA ILE A 588 4.44 1.10 -24.66
C ILE A 588 3.65 1.56 -25.89
N MET A 589 3.68 2.85 -26.23
CA MET A 589 3.02 3.42 -27.40
C MET A 589 3.84 3.28 -28.69
N GLY A 590 5.00 2.62 -28.65
CA GLY A 590 5.80 2.27 -29.83
C GLY A 590 6.98 3.20 -30.12
N HIS A 591 7.32 4.13 -29.22
CA HIS A 591 8.50 4.98 -29.37
C HIS A 591 9.72 4.34 -28.72
N THR A 592 10.83 4.29 -29.44
CA THR A 592 12.10 3.75 -28.86
C THR A 592 12.66 4.70 -27.80
N ILE A 593 13.51 4.18 -26.93
CA ILE A 593 14.23 4.96 -25.91
C ILE A 593 15.13 6.01 -26.59
N GLU A 594 15.74 5.68 -27.70
CA GLU A 594 16.61 6.60 -28.47
C GLU A 594 15.82 7.75 -29.11
N GLU A 595 14.64 7.48 -29.68
CA GLU A 595 13.74 8.53 -30.21
C GLU A 595 13.32 9.54 -29.13
N GLN A 596 13.31 9.11 -27.87
CA GLN A 596 13.00 9.96 -26.72
C GLN A 596 14.22 10.74 -26.19
N GLY A 597 15.39 10.59 -26.81
CA GLY A 597 16.62 11.30 -26.46
C GLY A 597 17.45 10.64 -25.34
N TYR A 598 17.22 9.36 -25.06
CA TYR A 598 17.98 8.59 -24.07
C TYR A 598 18.81 7.49 -24.75
N SER A 599 19.88 7.05 -24.10
CA SER A 599 20.71 5.96 -24.58
C SER A 599 20.36 4.65 -23.86
N TYR A 600 20.53 3.52 -24.55
CA TYR A 600 20.41 2.21 -23.91
C TYR A 600 21.53 1.96 -22.90
N GLY A 601 21.24 1.18 -21.88
CA GLY A 601 22.15 0.75 -20.84
C GLY A 601 21.92 1.47 -19.51
N ILE A 602 22.95 1.44 -18.66
CA ILE A 602 22.90 2.13 -17.36
C ILE A 602 23.29 3.59 -17.50
N VAL A 603 22.51 4.46 -16.85
CA VAL A 603 22.80 5.90 -16.79
C VAL A 603 23.98 6.13 -15.82
N PRO A 604 24.90 7.07 -16.13
CA PRO A 604 25.98 7.42 -15.23
C PRO A 604 25.48 7.84 -13.83
N GLU A 605 26.15 7.33 -12.80
CA GLU A 605 25.80 7.62 -11.42
C GLU A 605 25.96 9.11 -11.08
N LYS A 606 25.08 9.65 -10.25
CA LYS A 606 25.17 11.04 -9.75
C LYS A 606 26.17 11.13 -8.60
N GLU A 607 26.77 12.30 -8.40
CA GLU A 607 27.65 12.59 -7.26
C GLU A 607 26.89 12.65 -5.92
N THR A 608 25.58 12.92 -5.97
CA THR A 608 24.73 12.98 -4.78
C THR A 608 24.25 11.60 -4.40
N ILE A 609 24.33 11.30 -3.11
CA ILE A 609 23.81 10.07 -2.52
C ILE A 609 22.40 10.34 -1.99
N ALA A 610 21.47 9.50 -2.39
CA ALA A 610 20.09 9.55 -1.95
C ALA A 610 19.78 8.29 -1.15
N VAL A 611 19.05 8.47 -0.04
CA VAL A 611 18.65 7.41 0.88
C VAL A 611 17.14 7.42 1.04
N LYS A 612 16.49 6.34 0.62
CA LYS A 612 15.08 6.07 0.94
C LYS A 612 15.03 5.34 2.28
N MET A 613 14.23 5.83 3.22
CA MET A 613 14.04 5.20 4.52
C MET A 613 12.55 4.92 4.76
N PRO A 614 12.18 3.68 5.16
CA PRO A 614 10.80 3.34 5.44
C PRO A 614 10.27 4.04 6.70
N VAL A 615 8.96 4.30 6.71
CA VAL A 615 8.23 4.81 7.89
C VAL A 615 7.19 3.78 8.31
N PHE A 616 7.09 3.55 9.62
CA PHE A 616 6.19 2.56 10.22
C PHE A 616 5.16 3.24 11.12
N SER A 617 3.91 2.80 11.06
CA SER A 617 2.81 3.30 11.93
C SER A 617 2.44 2.27 13.02
N PHE A 618 3.44 1.64 13.63
CA PHE A 618 3.23 0.59 14.64
C PHE A 618 2.49 1.07 15.89
N GLU A 619 2.60 2.35 16.23
CA GLU A 619 1.90 2.98 17.36
C GLU A 619 0.38 2.96 17.20
N LYS A 620 -0.12 2.91 15.97
CA LYS A 620 -1.56 2.88 15.66
C LYS A 620 -2.15 1.47 15.74
N ILE A 621 -1.32 0.42 15.68
CA ILE A 621 -1.74 -0.97 15.57
C ILE A 621 -1.32 -1.74 16.82
N LYS A 622 -2.15 -1.71 17.86
CA LYS A 622 -1.86 -2.39 19.13
C LYS A 622 -1.76 -3.90 18.95
N GLY A 623 -0.73 -4.49 19.54
CA GLY A 623 -0.49 -5.94 19.51
C GLY A 623 0.21 -6.45 18.25
N ALA A 624 0.56 -5.58 17.28
CA ALA A 624 1.33 -6.01 16.11
C ALA A 624 2.79 -6.32 16.45
N GLU A 625 3.37 -7.39 15.86
CA GLU A 625 4.80 -7.66 15.90
C GLU A 625 5.54 -6.68 14.97
N ILE A 626 6.55 -6.01 15.51
CA ILE A 626 7.28 -4.94 14.81
C ILE A 626 8.65 -5.38 14.26
N SER A 627 9.12 -6.57 14.59
CA SER A 627 10.40 -7.07 14.07
C SER A 627 10.32 -7.17 12.54
N LEU A 628 11.36 -6.67 11.86
CA LEU A 628 11.43 -6.71 10.41
C LEU A 628 11.69 -8.14 9.92
N GLY A 629 11.14 -8.46 8.78
CA GLY A 629 11.23 -9.78 8.15
C GLY A 629 10.85 -9.73 6.67
N PRO A 630 10.62 -10.89 6.06
CA PRO A 630 10.27 -10.96 4.63
C PRO A 630 8.91 -10.32 4.29
N GLU A 631 8.02 -10.19 5.27
CA GLU A 631 6.72 -9.54 5.08
C GLU A 631 6.80 -8.05 5.34
N MET A 632 6.28 -7.26 4.39
CA MET A 632 6.27 -5.80 4.46
C MET A 632 5.34 -5.26 5.55
N LYS A 633 5.81 -4.23 6.28
CA LYS A 633 5.12 -3.57 7.39
C LYS A 633 5.10 -2.04 7.31
N SER A 634 5.94 -1.44 6.47
CA SER A 634 6.02 0.02 6.33
C SER A 634 4.75 0.61 5.69
N THR A 635 4.42 1.82 6.12
CA THR A 635 3.24 2.57 5.67
C THR A 635 3.59 3.82 4.85
N GLY A 636 4.86 4.18 4.79
CA GLY A 636 5.35 5.33 4.04
C GLY A 636 6.86 5.28 3.93
N GLU A 637 7.43 6.33 3.30
CA GLU A 637 8.86 6.46 3.12
C GLU A 637 9.29 7.92 3.09
N VAL A 638 10.56 8.17 3.39
CA VAL A 638 11.19 9.49 3.33
C VAL A 638 12.48 9.44 2.53
N LEU A 639 12.92 10.60 2.05
CA LEU A 639 14.11 10.76 1.24
C LEU A 639 15.13 11.67 1.94
N GLY A 640 16.35 11.17 2.15
CA GLY A 640 17.51 11.95 2.56
C GLY A 640 18.51 12.08 1.42
N ILE A 641 19.04 13.29 1.15
CA ILE A 641 20.01 13.52 0.08
C ILE A 641 21.22 14.28 0.61
N SER A 642 22.43 13.81 0.28
CA SER A 642 23.69 14.50 0.58
C SER A 642 24.80 14.08 -0.41
N LYS A 643 25.97 14.68 -0.32
CA LYS A 643 27.19 14.18 -0.97
C LYS A 643 27.92 13.12 -0.14
N ASN A 644 27.47 12.88 1.08
CA ASN A 644 28.03 11.87 1.99
C ASN A 644 26.93 10.92 2.45
N LEU A 645 27.22 9.62 2.51
CA LEU A 645 26.23 8.59 2.88
C LEU A 645 25.67 8.81 4.29
N ASP A 646 26.54 9.03 5.28
CA ASP A 646 26.11 9.14 6.69
C ASP A 646 25.24 10.39 6.90
N GLU A 647 25.52 11.49 6.18
CA GLU A 647 24.68 12.67 6.19
C GLU A 647 23.32 12.44 5.51
N ALA A 648 23.28 11.69 4.40
CA ALA A 648 22.04 11.35 3.73
C ALA A 648 21.18 10.44 4.62
N ILE A 649 21.78 9.45 5.27
CA ILE A 649 21.12 8.58 6.27
C ILE A 649 20.60 9.42 7.45
N TYR A 650 21.42 10.34 7.99
CA TYR A 650 20.99 11.23 9.07
C TYR A 650 19.76 12.05 8.69
N LYS A 651 19.75 12.66 7.50
CA LYS A 651 18.60 13.41 6.98
C LYS A 651 17.36 12.54 6.82
N ALA A 652 17.54 11.31 6.36
CA ALA A 652 16.45 10.34 6.24
C ALA A 652 15.86 9.99 7.61
N PHE A 653 16.70 9.71 8.63
CA PHE A 653 16.23 9.49 10.01
C PHE A 653 15.45 10.70 10.56
N MET A 654 15.94 11.92 10.33
CA MET A 654 15.21 13.13 10.73
C MET A 654 13.85 13.25 10.04
N GLY A 655 13.76 12.85 8.76
CA GLY A 655 12.54 12.87 7.98
C GLY A 655 11.48 11.88 8.45
N THR A 656 11.85 10.80 9.15
CA THR A 656 10.88 9.84 9.71
C THR A 656 10.14 10.37 10.93
N GLY A 657 10.52 11.53 11.46
CA GLY A 657 9.93 12.10 12.68
C GLY A 657 10.45 11.44 13.98
N ILE A 658 11.41 10.52 13.89
CA ILE A 658 12.03 9.91 15.07
C ILE A 658 12.79 10.97 15.86
N GLN A 659 12.51 11.09 17.15
CA GLN A 659 13.28 11.94 18.04
C GLN A 659 14.65 11.29 18.29
N LEU A 660 15.71 12.03 17.96
CA LEU A 660 17.07 11.56 18.22
C LEU A 660 17.36 11.50 19.71
N PRO A 661 18.18 10.53 20.15
CA PRO A 661 18.51 10.33 21.55
C PRO A 661 19.08 11.60 22.22
N LYS A 662 18.45 12.01 23.33
CA LYS A 662 18.84 13.21 24.09
C LYS A 662 19.65 12.88 25.36
N ARG A 663 19.26 11.80 26.08
CA ARG A 663 19.80 11.39 27.36
C ARG A 663 20.91 10.36 27.25
N LYS A 664 21.02 9.73 26.08
CA LYS A 664 22.06 8.77 25.70
C LYS A 664 22.02 7.45 26.48
N ASN A 665 20.84 6.97 26.88
CA ASN A 665 20.64 5.66 27.48
C ASN A 665 20.06 4.68 26.47
N ILE A 666 20.69 3.54 26.26
CA ILE A 666 20.28 2.51 25.30
C ILE A 666 20.06 1.19 26.00
N ILE A 667 18.92 0.55 25.75
CA ILE A 667 18.69 -0.84 26.12
C ILE A 667 19.11 -1.76 24.97
N CYS A 668 19.93 -2.78 25.28
CA CYS A 668 20.42 -3.77 24.30
C CYS A 668 19.97 -5.17 24.71
N THR A 669 19.21 -5.83 23.87
CA THR A 669 18.82 -7.24 23.99
C THR A 669 19.19 -7.98 22.71
N ILE A 670 20.28 -8.74 22.76
CA ILE A 670 20.90 -9.31 21.57
C ILE A 670 20.96 -10.83 21.66
N LYS A 671 20.42 -11.50 20.63
CA LYS A 671 20.51 -12.97 20.52
C LYS A 671 21.96 -13.44 20.46
N ASP A 672 22.26 -14.63 20.96
CA ASP A 672 23.63 -15.14 21.11
C ASP A 672 24.41 -15.16 19.78
N SER A 673 23.78 -15.59 18.71
CA SER A 673 24.42 -15.66 17.39
C SER A 673 24.80 -14.29 16.78
N SER A 674 24.33 -13.18 17.33
CA SER A 674 24.57 -11.83 16.82
C SER A 674 25.44 -10.97 17.76
N LYS A 675 25.89 -11.50 18.89
CA LYS A 675 26.66 -10.75 19.90
C LYS A 675 28.04 -10.33 19.40
N GLU A 676 28.73 -11.19 18.68
CA GLU A 676 30.04 -10.88 18.11
C GLU A 676 29.94 -9.72 17.10
N GLU A 677 28.90 -9.74 16.27
CA GLU A 677 28.64 -8.68 15.31
C GLU A 677 28.20 -7.37 15.99
N PHE A 678 27.49 -7.48 17.12
CA PHE A 678 27.07 -6.30 17.89
C PHE A 678 28.21 -5.64 18.65
N LEU A 679 29.27 -6.38 19.01
CA LEU A 679 30.38 -5.87 19.83
C LEU A 679 31.00 -4.56 19.31
N PRO A 680 31.40 -4.43 18.03
CA PRO A 680 31.94 -3.17 17.49
C PRO A 680 30.89 -2.04 17.52
N ILE A 681 29.62 -2.34 17.30
CA ILE A 681 28.53 -1.37 17.34
C ILE A 681 28.33 -0.85 18.76
N ALA A 682 28.33 -1.74 19.76
CA ALA A 682 28.23 -1.38 21.17
C ALA A 682 29.41 -0.48 21.62
N LYS A 683 30.64 -0.81 21.22
CA LYS A 683 31.81 0.02 21.47
C LYS A 683 31.68 1.42 20.86
N GLN A 684 31.17 1.51 19.66
CA GLN A 684 30.94 2.78 18.97
C GLN A 684 29.90 3.65 19.70
N TYR A 685 28.74 3.08 20.10
CA TYR A 685 27.74 3.78 20.92
C TYR A 685 28.36 4.28 22.24
N TYR A 686 29.10 3.42 22.95
CA TYR A 686 29.77 3.80 24.19
C TYR A 686 30.78 4.94 23.99
N MET A 687 31.65 4.84 23.00
CA MET A 687 32.63 5.91 22.68
C MET A 687 31.95 7.23 22.28
N PHE A 688 30.78 7.15 21.70
CA PHE A 688 29.98 8.34 21.37
C PHE A 688 29.33 8.97 22.60
N GLY A 689 29.36 8.29 23.75
CA GLY A 689 28.90 8.73 25.06
C GLY A 689 27.51 8.27 25.42
N TYR A 690 27.12 7.07 24.98
CA TYR A 690 25.89 6.39 25.41
C TYR A 690 26.18 5.42 26.55
N ASP A 691 25.27 5.42 27.55
CA ASP A 691 25.22 4.40 28.61
C ASP A 691 24.42 3.19 28.12
N LEU A 692 25.06 2.02 28.15
CA LEU A 692 24.46 0.78 27.69
C LEU A 692 23.83 0.00 28.84
N TYR A 693 22.60 -0.43 28.68
CA TYR A 693 21.86 -1.30 29.61
C TYR A 693 21.55 -2.62 28.93
N ALA A 694 21.79 -3.73 29.56
CA ALA A 694 21.59 -5.05 28.95
C ALA A 694 21.08 -6.11 29.93
N THR A 695 20.29 -7.06 29.40
CA THR A 695 19.90 -8.27 30.13
C THR A 695 21.07 -9.25 30.24
N GLU A 696 20.95 -10.21 31.15
CA GLU A 696 22.02 -11.11 31.63
C GLU A 696 22.95 -11.62 30.52
N GLY A 697 22.43 -12.21 29.45
CA GLY A 697 23.25 -12.81 28.40
C GLY A 697 24.05 -11.77 27.61
N THR A 698 23.45 -10.64 27.26
CA THR A 698 24.13 -9.52 26.55
C THR A 698 25.07 -8.78 27.51
N TYR A 699 24.67 -8.59 28.79
CA TYR A 699 25.50 -7.98 29.82
C TYR A 699 26.78 -8.73 30.05
N LYS A 700 26.73 -10.08 30.28
CA LYS A 700 27.90 -10.91 30.47
C LYS A 700 28.87 -10.83 29.31
N PHE A 701 28.34 -10.96 28.09
CA PHE A 701 29.13 -10.89 26.86
C PHE A 701 29.88 -9.56 26.72
N LEU A 702 29.17 -8.42 26.85
CA LEU A 702 29.79 -7.11 26.75
C LEU A 702 30.84 -6.85 27.83
N LYS A 703 30.58 -7.28 29.06
CA LYS A 703 31.51 -7.17 30.20
C LYS A 703 32.77 -8.00 30.00
N GLU A 704 32.67 -9.20 29.47
CA GLU A 704 33.79 -10.08 29.14
C GLU A 704 34.70 -9.47 28.03
N HIS A 705 34.16 -8.56 27.22
CA HIS A 705 34.87 -7.85 26.13
C HIS A 705 35.21 -6.39 26.49
N ASP A 706 35.28 -6.06 27.79
CA ASP A 706 35.65 -4.75 28.32
C ASP A 706 34.79 -3.58 27.83
N VAL A 707 33.51 -3.81 27.54
CA VAL A 707 32.54 -2.76 27.22
C VAL A 707 31.77 -2.40 28.51
N PRO A 708 31.83 -1.14 28.97
CA PRO A 708 31.04 -0.69 30.09
C PRO A 708 29.55 -0.84 29.81
N VAL A 709 28.84 -1.55 30.68
CA VAL A 709 27.42 -1.87 30.52
C VAL A 709 26.75 -2.05 31.88
N HIS A 710 25.52 -1.55 32.04
CA HIS A 710 24.70 -1.69 33.22
C HIS A 710 23.81 -2.93 33.08
N PHE A 711 23.71 -3.69 34.19
CA PHE A 711 22.82 -4.86 34.24
C PHE A 711 21.38 -4.42 34.51
N VAL A 712 20.44 -5.00 33.76
CA VAL A 712 19.01 -4.82 33.96
C VAL A 712 18.29 -6.16 33.92
N ASN A 713 17.31 -6.35 34.78
CA ASN A 713 16.55 -7.59 34.88
C ASN A 713 15.53 -7.74 33.75
N ARG A 714 15.14 -8.98 33.47
CA ARG A 714 14.05 -9.29 32.53
C ARG A 714 12.71 -8.78 33.06
N ILE A 715 11.71 -8.70 32.20
CA ILE A 715 10.37 -8.19 32.51
C ILE A 715 9.67 -9.00 33.62
N CYS A 716 9.90 -10.31 33.66
CA CYS A 716 9.26 -11.23 34.64
C CYS A 716 9.83 -11.14 36.06
N GLU A 717 10.88 -10.37 36.30
CA GLU A 717 11.53 -10.24 37.60
C GLU A 717 10.92 -9.11 38.44
N LYS A 718 11.21 -9.08 39.75
CA LYS A 718 10.46 -8.24 40.68
C LYS A 718 10.93 -6.79 40.77
N THR A 719 12.18 -6.47 40.39
CA THR A 719 12.77 -5.12 40.54
C THR A 719 13.86 -4.86 39.51
N ASN A 720 14.12 -3.58 39.20
CA ASN A 720 15.14 -3.13 38.27
C ASN A 720 15.00 -3.81 36.89
N THR A 721 13.79 -3.87 36.40
CA THR A 721 13.47 -4.49 35.13
C THR A 721 13.65 -3.52 33.97
N ILE A 722 13.68 -4.04 32.74
CA ILE A 722 13.65 -3.23 31.51
C ILE A 722 12.46 -2.27 31.55
N PHE A 723 11.28 -2.70 32.00
CA PHE A 723 10.10 -1.84 32.11
C PHE A 723 10.29 -0.71 33.12
N ASP A 724 10.86 -0.99 34.29
CA ASP A 724 11.13 0.05 35.29
C ASP A 724 12.00 1.16 34.67
N LEU A 725 13.02 0.76 33.89
CA LEU A 725 13.90 1.72 33.21
C LEU A 725 13.18 2.51 32.11
N MET A 726 12.35 1.86 31.31
CA MET A 726 11.59 2.52 30.24
C MET A 726 10.50 3.44 30.79
N PHE A 727 9.86 3.10 31.93
CA PHE A 727 8.85 3.93 32.58
C PHE A 727 9.42 5.22 33.21
N THR A 728 10.71 5.27 33.52
CA THR A 728 11.33 6.47 34.10
C THR A 728 11.63 7.56 33.05
N ASP A 729 11.24 7.36 31.80
CA ASP A 729 11.52 8.27 30.68
C ASP A 729 13.04 8.60 30.55
N THR A 730 13.89 7.64 30.86
CA THR A 730 15.35 7.80 30.81
C THR A 730 15.97 7.12 29.60
N VAL A 731 15.24 6.23 28.90
CA VAL A 731 15.70 5.46 27.75
C VAL A 731 15.39 6.23 26.46
N ASP A 732 16.40 6.38 25.62
CA ASP A 732 16.28 7.08 24.33
C ASP A 732 16.23 6.14 23.15
N LEU A 733 16.66 4.87 23.29
CA LEU A 733 16.76 3.92 22.20
C LEU A 733 16.73 2.50 22.72
N VAL A 734 16.09 1.63 21.99
CA VAL A 734 16.15 0.17 22.20
C VAL A 734 16.75 -0.50 20.96
N ILE A 735 17.74 -1.37 21.16
CA ILE A 735 18.26 -2.28 20.14
C ILE A 735 17.90 -3.68 20.57
N ASP A 736 16.91 -4.27 19.92
CA ASP A 736 16.40 -5.62 20.23
C ASP A 736 16.55 -6.54 19.03
N ILE A 737 17.53 -7.43 19.07
CA ILE A 737 17.72 -8.46 18.04
C ILE A 737 17.10 -9.76 18.52
N PRO A 738 15.90 -10.11 18.05
CA PRO A 738 15.10 -11.17 18.63
C PRO A 738 15.67 -12.56 18.37
N THR A 739 15.53 -13.45 19.38
CA THR A 739 15.63 -14.89 19.20
C THR A 739 14.29 -15.43 18.73
N ARG A 740 14.29 -16.28 17.71
CA ARG A 740 13.05 -16.89 17.17
C ARG A 740 12.57 -18.13 17.97
N ASN A 741 13.04 -18.34 19.21
CA ASN A 741 12.63 -19.47 20.07
C ASN A 741 11.52 -19.11 21.06
N ASP A 742 10.83 -20.12 21.61
CA ASP A 742 9.61 -20.09 22.41
C ASP A 742 9.55 -19.14 23.65
N ASN A 743 10.60 -18.41 23.96
CA ASN A 743 10.60 -17.31 24.93
C ASN A 743 10.15 -15.96 24.32
N LEU A 744 9.32 -15.99 23.32
CA LEU A 744 8.77 -14.87 22.55
C LEU A 744 8.06 -13.78 23.37
N LYS A 745 7.65 -14.07 24.60
CA LYS A 745 6.84 -13.13 25.39
C LYS A 745 7.63 -11.88 25.82
N ASP A 746 8.86 -12.02 26.27
CA ASP A 746 9.63 -10.88 26.82
C ASP A 746 10.10 -9.94 25.71
N GLY A 747 10.69 -10.44 24.63
CA GLY A 747 11.13 -9.62 23.50
C GLY A 747 9.96 -8.90 22.82
N PHE A 748 8.86 -9.59 22.58
CA PHE A 748 7.64 -8.99 22.05
C PHE A 748 7.13 -7.85 22.94
N LEU A 749 7.08 -8.06 24.25
CA LEU A 749 6.62 -7.05 25.21
C LEU A 749 7.57 -5.84 25.26
N ILE A 750 8.89 -6.05 25.19
CA ILE A 750 9.88 -4.96 25.09
C ILE A 750 9.61 -4.11 23.85
N ARG A 751 9.48 -4.77 22.70
CA ARG A 751 9.24 -4.08 21.43
C ARG A 751 7.93 -3.30 21.43
N ARG A 752 6.85 -3.92 21.90
CA ARG A 752 5.55 -3.25 21.99
C ARG A 752 5.56 -2.07 22.93
N PHE A 753 6.16 -2.23 24.12
CA PHE A 753 6.24 -1.15 25.09
C PHE A 753 7.08 0.03 24.57
N ALA A 754 8.20 -0.25 23.90
CA ALA A 754 9.01 0.81 23.29
C ALA A 754 8.18 1.65 22.31
N VAL A 755 7.43 1.01 21.42
CA VAL A 755 6.55 1.70 20.47
C VAL A 755 5.45 2.49 21.18
N GLU A 756 4.80 1.92 22.19
CA GLU A 756 3.71 2.58 22.93
C GLU A 756 4.22 3.75 23.79
N ALA A 757 5.46 3.68 24.25
CA ALA A 757 6.14 4.76 24.97
C ALA A 757 6.81 5.81 24.04
N GLY A 758 6.74 5.63 22.72
CA GLY A 758 7.39 6.51 21.74
C GLY A 758 8.93 6.43 21.75
N ILE A 759 9.49 5.32 22.26
CA ILE A 759 10.94 5.10 22.28
C ILE A 759 11.36 4.45 20.96
N PRO A 760 12.28 5.05 20.18
CA PRO A 760 12.83 4.44 18.98
C PRO A 760 13.36 3.04 19.24
N ILE A 761 13.02 2.09 18.38
CA ILE A 761 13.49 0.71 18.48
C ILE A 761 13.95 0.17 17.15
N TYR A 762 15.09 -0.50 17.13
CA TYR A 762 15.65 -1.16 15.94
C TYR A 762 15.83 -2.65 16.19
N THR A 763 15.38 -3.44 15.23
CA THR A 763 15.44 -4.91 15.25
C THR A 763 16.47 -5.47 14.27
N SER A 764 17.27 -4.59 13.64
CA SER A 764 18.38 -4.90 12.72
C SER A 764 19.68 -4.26 13.21
N LEU A 765 20.78 -5.02 13.21
CA LEU A 765 22.11 -4.48 13.51
C LEU A 765 22.61 -3.54 12.42
N ASP A 766 22.23 -3.79 11.16
CA ASP A 766 22.61 -2.94 10.02
C ASP A 766 22.01 -1.54 10.21
N THR A 767 20.73 -1.45 10.60
CA THR A 767 20.04 -0.18 10.88
C THR A 767 20.62 0.52 12.11
N ALA A 768 20.90 -0.24 13.20
CA ALA A 768 21.52 0.32 14.41
C ALA A 768 22.91 0.88 14.14
N LYS A 769 23.69 0.22 13.28
CA LYS A 769 25.00 0.69 12.84
C LYS A 769 24.86 1.95 11.98
N ALA A 770 23.97 1.96 11.00
CA ALA A 770 23.72 3.12 10.15
C ALA A 770 23.33 4.37 10.96
N LEU A 771 22.57 4.20 12.03
CA LEU A 771 22.22 5.29 12.93
C LEU A 771 23.46 5.88 13.63
N ILE A 772 24.29 5.05 14.28
CA ILE A 772 25.44 5.58 15.01
C ILE A 772 26.48 6.21 14.08
N ASP A 773 26.74 5.62 12.89
CA ASP A 773 27.61 6.19 11.88
C ASP A 773 27.10 7.58 11.46
N SER A 774 25.81 7.74 11.27
CA SER A 774 25.18 9.02 10.89
C SER A 774 25.25 10.09 12.00
N LEU A 775 25.15 9.68 13.28
CA LEU A 775 25.22 10.58 14.43
C LEU A 775 26.64 11.12 14.63
N GLU A 776 27.66 10.35 14.34
CA GLU A 776 29.06 10.82 14.40
C GLU A 776 29.32 11.97 13.42
N LYS A 777 28.75 11.90 12.23
CA LYS A 777 28.88 12.98 11.22
C LYS A 777 28.16 14.26 11.60
N ARG A 778 27.05 14.18 12.33
CA ARG A 778 26.33 15.36 12.84
C ARG A 778 27.23 16.32 13.64
N LYS A 779 28.18 15.78 14.43
CA LYS A 779 29.14 16.63 15.19
C LYS A 779 29.99 17.53 14.32
N GLN A 780 30.14 17.20 13.03
CA GLN A 780 30.96 17.93 12.06
C GLN A 780 30.15 19.01 11.28
N GLY A 781 28.83 19.15 11.54
CA GLY A 781 27.92 20.03 10.80
C GLY A 781 27.42 19.39 9.50
N VAL A 782 26.16 19.66 9.16
CA VAL A 782 25.54 19.16 7.91
C VAL A 782 25.42 20.33 6.92
N PRO A 783 26.14 20.33 5.78
CA PRO A 783 26.03 21.39 4.80
C PRO A 783 24.68 21.36 4.08
N SER A 784 24.13 22.53 3.75
CA SER A 784 22.91 22.64 2.92
C SER A 784 23.24 22.36 1.46
N LEU A 785 22.43 21.52 0.81
CA LEU A 785 22.48 21.30 -0.64
C LEU A 785 21.60 22.30 -1.42
N ILE A 786 20.83 23.14 -0.72
CA ILE A 786 19.91 24.06 -1.36
C ILE A 786 20.67 25.34 -1.73
N ASP A 787 20.80 25.59 -3.02
CA ASP A 787 21.32 26.85 -3.57
C ASP A 787 20.16 27.82 -3.79
N ILE A 788 20.00 28.77 -2.89
CA ILE A 788 18.92 29.76 -2.92
C ILE A 788 18.94 30.60 -4.22
N THR A 789 20.11 30.81 -4.80
CA THR A 789 20.23 31.60 -6.02
C THR A 789 19.62 30.93 -7.24
N LYS A 790 19.37 29.62 -7.15
CA LYS A 790 18.74 28.77 -8.18
C LYS A 790 17.26 28.50 -7.92
N LEU A 791 16.64 29.11 -6.91
CA LEU A 791 15.21 28.97 -6.70
C LEU A 791 14.42 29.53 -7.89
N ARG A 792 13.53 28.70 -8.43
CA ARG A 792 12.69 29.03 -9.59
C ARG A 792 11.49 29.91 -9.25
N TYR A 793 11.20 30.09 -7.96
CA TYR A 793 9.99 30.75 -7.47
C TYR A 793 10.32 31.91 -6.54
N HIS A 794 9.62 33.04 -6.71
CA HIS A 794 9.76 34.22 -5.85
C HIS A 794 8.98 34.09 -4.53
N LYS A 795 7.98 33.20 -4.49
CA LYS A 795 7.15 32.92 -3.31
C LYS A 795 6.98 31.41 -3.16
N ILE A 796 7.13 30.93 -1.93
CA ILE A 796 6.87 29.56 -1.53
C ILE A 796 5.69 29.59 -0.56
N ILE A 797 4.61 28.87 -0.91
CA ILE A 797 3.44 28.68 -0.05
C ILE A 797 3.64 27.34 0.66
N ILE A 798 3.71 27.35 1.98
CA ILE A 798 3.84 26.16 2.82
C ILE A 798 2.44 25.77 3.26
N MET A 799 1.96 24.61 2.81
CA MET A 799 0.67 24.04 3.21
C MET A 799 0.94 22.82 4.08
N THR A 800 0.72 22.95 5.38
CA THR A 800 0.86 21.88 6.35
C THR A 800 -0.42 21.73 7.16
N ASP A 801 -0.63 20.57 7.77
CA ASP A 801 -1.72 20.35 8.70
C ASP A 801 -1.63 21.33 9.89
N ALA A 802 -2.75 21.69 10.47
CA ALA A 802 -2.84 22.60 11.61
C ALA A 802 -2.69 21.88 12.97
N ASP A 803 -1.97 20.77 12.98
CA ASP A 803 -1.62 20.00 14.17
C ASP A 803 -0.16 20.27 14.62
N VAL A 804 0.27 19.58 15.66
CA VAL A 804 1.63 19.72 16.21
C VAL A 804 2.70 19.36 15.18
N ASP A 805 2.45 18.32 14.38
CA ASP A 805 3.40 17.85 13.36
C ASP A 805 3.48 18.83 12.19
N GLY A 806 2.35 19.34 11.72
CA GLY A 806 2.29 20.39 10.70
C GLY A 806 2.95 21.69 11.15
N ALA A 807 2.73 22.12 12.40
CA ALA A 807 3.41 23.27 13.00
C ALA A 807 4.94 23.05 13.09
N HIS A 808 5.37 21.82 13.41
CA HIS A 808 6.79 21.46 13.44
C HIS A 808 7.42 21.50 12.04
N ILE A 809 6.75 20.94 11.02
CA ILE A 809 7.18 21.01 9.62
C ILE A 809 7.27 22.46 9.14
N SER A 810 6.27 23.29 9.42
CA SER A 810 6.29 24.71 9.08
C SER A 810 7.46 25.44 9.75
N THR A 811 7.70 25.16 11.04
CA THR A 811 8.82 25.74 11.80
C THR A 811 10.16 25.32 11.23
N LEU A 812 10.34 24.05 10.88
CA LEU A 812 11.56 23.53 10.25
C LEU A 812 11.81 24.20 8.89
N LEU A 813 10.79 24.33 8.05
CA LEU A 813 10.90 24.99 6.75
C LEU A 813 11.18 26.49 6.87
N LEU A 814 10.56 27.16 7.84
CA LEU A 814 10.82 28.58 8.11
C LEU A 814 12.19 28.81 8.75
N THR A 815 12.69 27.88 9.58
CA THR A 815 14.03 27.92 10.17
C THR A 815 15.08 27.71 9.08
N LEU A 816 14.84 26.77 8.16
CA LEU A 816 15.67 26.59 6.97
C LEU A 816 15.79 27.90 6.18
N LYS A 817 14.70 28.64 6.02
CA LYS A 817 14.68 29.95 5.36
C LYS A 817 15.43 31.05 6.12
N ARG A 818 15.56 30.96 7.45
CA ARG A 818 16.29 31.95 8.31
C ARG A 818 17.79 31.64 8.41
N THR A 819 18.18 30.38 8.25
CA THR A 819 19.59 29.95 8.24
C THR A 819 20.21 30.00 6.85
N MET A 820 19.45 30.29 5.86
CA MET A 820 19.82 30.66 4.49
C MET A 820 19.89 32.20 4.36
#